data_008d11065739719b359dd1ef619c85d1
#
_entry.id   008d11065739719b359dd1ef619c85d1
#
_cell.length_a   1.000
_cell.length_b   1.000
_cell.length_c   1.000
_cell.angle_alpha   90.00
_cell.angle_beta   90.00
_cell.angle_gamma   90.00
#
_symmetry.space_group_name_H-M   'P 1'
#
loop_
_entity.id
_entity.type
_entity.pdbx_description
1 polymer ?
#
loop_
_entity_poly.entity_id
_entity_poly.type
_entity_poly.pdbx_seq_one_letter_code
_entity_poly.pdbx_strand_id
1 'polypeptide(L)'
;MSEARRTGERIVAIVRHRGVVRAIVLIVAALFALAIPRLEMRFAPEELVAGDDDAARDAAAIARDFGAQEQALVVLVEADDVLAPDVLAWSHSMARFLESQRGVMRVESLGTTPLPRPTRDDELTLEALDDVEDAQRVRAEDAITAAVASDPERFPAGLASLAERGRGPVEVRPMVAGDAPTEVERAAIEALVASSGLLRGRMISEDRRVTVIAAVLGSDASERDAEALVASTSARIAAQAPPAGARARLAGLPAMRVSMIDALRTDQVLLVSLAVLGSLLVLMLGMRTRGGVLLPMGTVGITLAITMGGMALAGEPINLLTNVIPPLLVTIGLADSLHLVIRYREELREGAPDARTAASRMLRHMWLPCFVTSFTTAVGFGALVVQGTPILVRFGAIAAIASMTSYLVAIVFVPASLPSFPGEAKVSLEAGRMSRGLDRAIVLLARANARHPRMTIAVASVLMIVSLVIARGVVVDSRLLDQFGVGSEIAQVTRVMEEELDGVRELSIALDADDGRFATPEGIAQLESLSRWLRDQEGVLRATTIADWLHESWVLVTGEETARSEPFRSDAQVRALRALLASGGVDPLDAFVTDDGRRARIEVRLLDHGARRTLAMLERFRARADEIDGARVSFGGEAWIASRGLERIVAALGGLGSAVVVIFFVMTLLFRSVRLGLLSIPPNALPLAMTLAYMVLRGIPLHAATVIVFTVTVGLAVDGATHVIARFREQHALGGTPEQILLRTMETSGRAVVLSALTLLLGYGALLFSAFEPIRLFGELSFVAIGGALIAQLVLLPALLAVGVPREGARAAGDALASERSVAE
;
A
#
# COMPACT_ATOMS: atom_id res chain seq x y z
N MET A 1 2.37 -29.15 -37.18
CA MET A 1 2.18 -30.50 -36.56
C MET A 1 3.50 -31.13 -36.09
N SER A 2 4.66 -30.90 -36.75
CA SER A 2 5.95 -31.53 -36.38
C SER A 2 6.59 -30.94 -35.12
N GLU A 3 6.48 -29.63 -34.86
CA GLU A 3 7.09 -28.98 -33.70
C GLU A 3 6.35 -29.25 -32.38
N ALA A 4 5.03 -29.18 -32.37
CA ALA A 4 4.23 -29.55 -31.19
C ALA A 4 4.42 -31.02 -30.79
N ARG A 5 4.67 -31.89 -31.76
CA ARG A 5 4.98 -33.32 -31.51
C ARG A 5 6.40 -33.48 -30.91
N ARG A 6 7.39 -32.73 -31.41
CA ARG A 6 8.76 -32.72 -30.86
C ARG A 6 8.82 -32.13 -29.45
N THR A 7 8.05 -31.07 -29.18
CA THR A 7 7.93 -30.49 -27.84
C THR A 7 7.28 -31.48 -26.86
N GLY A 8 6.22 -32.19 -27.28
CA GLY A 8 5.59 -33.26 -26.50
C GLY A 8 6.52 -34.42 -26.19
N GLU A 9 7.40 -34.80 -27.12
CA GLU A 9 8.41 -35.85 -26.90
C GLU A 9 9.53 -35.44 -25.96
N ARG A 10 9.99 -34.20 -26.04
CA ARG A 10 11.00 -33.64 -25.08
C ARG A 10 10.44 -33.53 -23.66
N ILE A 11 9.18 -33.12 -23.52
CA ILE A 11 8.53 -32.98 -22.20
C ILE A 11 8.37 -34.38 -21.55
N VAL A 12 8.11 -35.44 -22.30
CA VAL A 12 8.07 -36.84 -21.78
C VAL A 12 9.40 -37.31 -21.21
N ALA A 13 10.54 -36.69 -21.61
CA ALA A 13 11.85 -36.98 -21.02
C ALA A 13 11.90 -36.69 -19.50
N ILE A 14 11.06 -35.77 -18.98
CA ILE A 14 10.91 -35.51 -17.54
C ILE A 14 10.56 -36.77 -16.76
N VAL A 15 9.60 -37.55 -17.26
CA VAL A 15 9.18 -38.81 -16.62
C VAL A 15 10.24 -39.89 -16.75
N ARG A 16 11.01 -39.90 -17.84
CA ARG A 16 12.11 -40.86 -18.09
C ARG A 16 13.24 -40.68 -17.09
N HIS A 17 13.65 -39.43 -16.81
CA HIS A 17 14.76 -39.09 -15.92
C HIS A 17 14.30 -38.55 -14.55
N ARG A 18 13.16 -39.02 -14.06
CA ARG A 18 12.46 -38.53 -12.88
C ARG A 18 13.33 -38.31 -11.62
N GLY A 19 14.27 -39.16 -11.35
CA GLY A 19 15.15 -39.06 -10.18
C GLY A 19 16.07 -37.83 -10.24
N VAL A 20 16.68 -37.64 -11.41
CA VAL A 20 17.58 -36.50 -11.66
C VAL A 20 16.78 -35.21 -11.68
N VAL A 21 15.62 -35.20 -12.33
CA VAL A 21 14.73 -34.03 -12.42
C VAL A 21 14.28 -33.56 -11.02
N ARG A 22 13.83 -34.50 -10.16
CA ARG A 22 13.47 -34.16 -8.77
C ARG A 22 14.65 -33.62 -7.98
N ALA A 23 15.81 -34.24 -8.11
CA ALA A 23 16.99 -33.77 -7.42
C ALA A 23 17.37 -32.35 -7.83
N ILE A 24 17.36 -32.05 -9.14
CA ILE A 24 17.63 -30.69 -9.65
C ILE A 24 16.63 -29.68 -9.08
N VAL A 25 15.32 -29.95 -9.15
CA VAL A 25 14.29 -29.05 -8.64
C VAL A 25 14.46 -28.79 -7.15
N LEU A 26 14.74 -29.83 -6.36
CA LEU A 26 14.94 -29.69 -4.92
C LEU A 26 16.25 -28.94 -4.58
N ILE A 27 17.33 -29.18 -5.33
CA ILE A 27 18.58 -28.45 -5.16
C ILE A 27 18.41 -26.98 -5.49
N VAL A 28 17.74 -26.64 -6.60
CA VAL A 28 17.43 -25.26 -6.97
C VAL A 28 16.61 -24.58 -5.87
N ALA A 29 15.53 -25.24 -5.40
CA ALA A 29 14.71 -24.70 -4.32
C ALA A 29 15.54 -24.48 -3.04
N ALA A 30 16.42 -25.42 -2.67
CA ALA A 30 17.28 -25.29 -1.50
C ALA A 30 18.28 -24.14 -1.63
N LEU A 31 18.88 -23.94 -2.82
CA LEU A 31 19.79 -22.83 -3.08
C LEU A 31 19.09 -21.48 -2.93
N PHE A 32 17.88 -21.33 -3.47
CA PHE A 32 17.09 -20.11 -3.28
C PHE A 32 16.63 -19.93 -1.84
N ALA A 33 16.26 -21.02 -1.14
CA ALA A 33 15.86 -20.97 0.26
C ALA A 33 16.97 -20.45 1.18
N LEU A 34 18.26 -20.72 0.87
CA LEU A 34 19.40 -20.16 1.61
C LEU A 34 19.50 -18.63 1.54
N ALA A 35 18.87 -18.00 0.55
CA ALA A 35 18.85 -16.55 0.44
C ALA A 35 17.72 -15.90 1.24
N ILE A 36 16.66 -16.64 1.62
CA ILE A 36 15.49 -16.10 2.32
C ILE A 36 15.83 -15.30 3.60
N PRO A 37 16.82 -15.71 4.44
CA PRO A 37 17.18 -14.93 5.63
C PRO A 37 17.73 -13.52 5.33
N ARG A 38 18.07 -13.22 4.07
CA ARG A 38 18.49 -11.88 3.63
C ARG A 38 17.32 -11.01 3.21
N LEU A 39 16.11 -11.54 3.19
CA LEU A 39 14.93 -10.83 2.78
C LEU A 39 14.53 -9.81 3.85
N GLU A 40 14.60 -8.55 3.50
CA GLU A 40 14.23 -7.44 4.38
C GLU A 40 12.76 -7.13 4.27
N MET A 41 12.17 -6.64 5.36
CA MET A 41 10.83 -6.06 5.36
C MET A 41 10.97 -4.55 5.42
N ARG A 42 10.29 -3.86 4.53
CA ARG A 42 10.39 -2.41 4.40
C ARG A 42 9.00 -1.80 4.26
N PHE A 43 8.79 -0.72 4.99
CA PHE A 43 7.62 0.12 4.82
C PHE A 43 8.07 1.51 4.41
N ALA A 44 7.83 1.85 3.16
CA ALA A 44 8.09 3.15 2.58
C ALA A 44 6.80 3.66 1.93
N PRO A 45 5.96 4.40 2.66
CA PRO A 45 4.69 4.92 2.13
C PRO A 45 4.91 5.81 0.90
N GLU A 46 6.07 6.44 0.80
CA GLU A 46 6.47 7.26 -0.33
C GLU A 46 6.51 6.45 -1.65
N GLU A 47 6.88 5.16 -1.58
CA GLU A 47 6.90 4.26 -2.75
C GLU A 47 5.50 3.95 -3.30
N LEU A 48 4.46 4.05 -2.46
CA LEU A 48 3.07 3.85 -2.90
C LEU A 48 2.66 4.90 -3.94
N VAL A 49 3.32 6.04 -3.90
CA VAL A 49 2.91 7.24 -4.62
C VAL A 49 4.03 7.81 -5.49
N ALA A 50 5.29 7.41 -5.22
CA ALA A 50 6.45 7.88 -5.95
C ALA A 50 6.30 7.61 -7.46
N GLY A 51 6.64 8.61 -8.26
CA GLY A 51 6.79 8.53 -9.71
C GLY A 51 8.04 9.32 -10.10
N ASP A 52 8.54 9.09 -11.29
CA ASP A 52 9.68 9.81 -11.86
C ASP A 52 9.19 10.97 -12.74
N ASP A 53 8.18 11.73 -12.21
CA ASP A 53 7.62 12.90 -12.88
C ASP A 53 8.11 14.21 -12.27
N ASP A 54 7.77 15.34 -12.91
CA ASP A 54 8.13 16.69 -12.45
C ASP A 54 7.64 16.95 -11.02
N ALA A 55 6.46 16.43 -10.67
CA ALA A 55 5.86 16.58 -9.36
C ALA A 55 6.67 15.91 -8.22
N ALA A 56 7.25 14.73 -8.50
CA ALA A 56 8.13 14.05 -7.55
C ALA A 56 9.48 14.80 -7.41
N ARG A 57 9.99 15.37 -8.51
CA ARG A 57 11.20 16.18 -8.49
C ARG A 57 11.01 17.48 -7.72
N ASP A 58 9.86 18.14 -7.88
CA ASP A 58 9.50 19.35 -7.13
C ASP A 58 9.40 19.07 -5.63
N ALA A 59 8.70 18.00 -5.24
CA ALA A 59 8.56 17.59 -3.85
C ALA A 59 9.93 17.25 -3.22
N ALA A 60 10.79 16.53 -3.95
CA ALA A 60 12.14 16.22 -3.51
C ALA A 60 13.04 17.48 -3.39
N ALA A 61 12.85 18.48 -4.24
CA ALA A 61 13.54 19.75 -4.15
C ALA A 61 13.09 20.54 -2.91
N ILE A 62 11.79 20.60 -2.63
CA ILE A 62 11.23 21.23 -1.43
C ILE A 62 11.80 20.57 -0.16
N ALA A 63 11.77 19.24 -0.10
CA ALA A 63 12.29 18.49 1.05
C ALA A 63 13.79 18.70 1.27
N ARG A 64 14.56 18.91 0.20
CA ARG A 64 15.99 19.16 0.26
C ARG A 64 16.30 20.56 0.76
N ASP A 65 15.55 21.58 0.30
CA ASP A 65 15.81 22.98 0.59
C ASP A 65 15.28 23.40 1.99
N PHE A 66 14.16 22.81 2.43
CA PHE A 66 13.48 23.18 3.67
C PHE A 66 13.47 22.08 4.74
N GLY A 67 14.11 20.95 4.47
CA GLY A 67 14.10 19.78 5.34
C GLY A 67 12.82 18.96 5.21
N ALA A 68 12.93 17.64 5.41
CA ALA A 68 11.80 16.73 5.50
C ALA A 68 11.33 16.67 6.95
N GLN A 69 10.35 17.49 7.33
CA GLN A 69 9.73 17.43 8.67
C GLN A 69 8.99 16.09 8.90
N GLU A 70 8.78 15.32 7.85
CA GLU A 70 8.15 14.01 7.88
C GLU A 70 8.93 12.95 8.68
N GLN A 71 10.21 13.22 9.03
CA GLN A 71 11.06 12.27 9.78
C GLN A 71 11.08 12.53 11.29
N ALA A 72 10.05 13.15 11.86
CA ALA A 72 9.98 13.36 13.30
C ALA A 72 9.32 12.17 14.00
N LEU A 73 9.99 11.67 15.06
CA LEU A 73 9.31 10.82 16.05
C LEU A 73 8.56 11.74 17.02
N VAL A 74 7.27 11.53 17.15
CA VAL A 74 6.41 12.32 18.03
C VAL A 74 6.00 11.48 19.23
N VAL A 75 6.22 12.00 20.43
CA VAL A 75 5.63 11.50 21.67
C VAL A 75 4.42 12.36 22.00
N LEU A 76 3.24 11.80 21.80
CA LEU A 76 1.97 12.42 22.15
C LEU A 76 1.69 12.19 23.63
N VAL A 77 1.49 13.24 24.40
CA VAL A 77 1.18 13.18 25.83
C VAL A 77 -0.24 13.69 26.04
N GLU A 78 -1.09 12.87 26.63
CA GLU A 78 -2.48 13.18 26.99
C GLU A 78 -2.61 13.21 28.51
N ALA A 79 -3.21 14.25 29.06
CA ALA A 79 -3.47 14.41 30.49
C ALA A 79 -4.68 15.32 30.73
N ASP A 80 -5.19 15.41 31.94
CA ASP A 80 -6.24 16.37 32.28
C ASP A 80 -5.75 17.83 32.15
N ASP A 81 -4.45 18.09 32.46
CA ASP A 81 -3.72 19.32 32.18
C ASP A 81 -2.25 19.00 31.92
N VAL A 82 -1.79 19.19 30.69
CA VAL A 82 -0.39 18.88 30.29
C VAL A 82 0.60 19.91 30.86
N LEU A 83 0.14 21.04 31.39
CA LEU A 83 0.96 22.03 32.09
C LEU A 83 1.06 21.74 33.60
N ALA A 84 0.44 20.67 34.10
CA ALA A 84 0.65 20.22 35.48
C ALA A 84 2.14 19.96 35.73
N PRO A 85 2.67 20.32 36.93
CA PRO A 85 4.12 20.31 37.20
C PRO A 85 4.78 18.96 36.95
N ASP A 86 4.13 17.86 37.31
CA ASP A 86 4.62 16.50 37.15
C ASP A 86 4.59 16.03 35.69
N VAL A 87 3.55 16.42 34.92
CA VAL A 87 3.44 16.10 33.48
C VAL A 87 4.45 16.90 32.68
N LEU A 88 4.61 18.18 32.99
CA LEU A 88 5.58 19.05 32.32
C LEU A 88 7.03 18.62 32.64
N ALA A 89 7.32 18.23 33.86
CA ALA A 89 8.64 17.70 34.26
C ALA A 89 8.94 16.36 33.55
N TRP A 90 7.93 15.45 33.44
CA TRP A 90 8.08 14.21 32.71
C TRP A 90 8.32 14.47 31.22
N SER A 91 7.55 15.38 30.63
CA SER A 91 7.67 15.75 29.21
C SER A 91 9.04 16.36 28.91
N HIS A 92 9.55 17.23 29.78
CA HIS A 92 10.89 17.81 29.65
C HIS A 92 11.98 16.74 29.78
N SER A 93 11.89 15.85 30.79
CA SER A 93 12.82 14.71 30.94
C SER A 93 12.82 13.81 29.70
N MET A 94 11.65 13.58 29.07
CA MET A 94 11.54 12.84 27.82
C MET A 94 12.21 13.59 26.66
N ALA A 95 12.00 14.89 26.54
CA ALA A 95 12.65 15.73 25.53
C ALA A 95 14.17 15.66 25.64
N ARG A 96 14.74 15.83 26.84
CA ARG A 96 16.18 15.70 27.13
C ARG A 96 16.71 14.28 26.77
N PHE A 97 15.96 13.26 27.09
CA PHE A 97 16.31 11.89 26.68
C PHE A 97 16.38 11.77 25.15
N LEU A 98 15.40 12.30 24.43
CA LEU A 98 15.37 12.27 22.97
C LEU A 98 16.53 13.05 22.34
N GLU A 99 16.91 14.20 22.89
CA GLU A 99 18.08 14.98 22.45
C GLU A 99 19.39 14.18 22.54
N SER A 100 19.51 13.30 23.53
CA SER A 100 20.68 12.44 23.71
C SER A 100 20.76 11.26 22.73
N GLN A 101 19.71 11.02 21.94
CA GLN A 101 19.66 9.85 21.05
C GLN A 101 20.43 10.11 19.75
N ARG A 102 21.07 9.06 19.24
CA ARG A 102 21.81 9.13 17.98
C ARG A 102 20.88 9.41 16.79
N GLY A 103 21.30 10.30 15.91
CA GLY A 103 20.54 10.65 14.70
C GLY A 103 19.46 11.71 14.93
N VAL A 104 19.18 12.09 16.17
CA VAL A 104 18.29 13.22 16.48
C VAL A 104 19.06 14.52 16.28
N MET A 105 18.53 15.38 15.41
CA MET A 105 19.10 16.68 15.10
C MET A 105 18.58 17.75 16.08
N ARG A 106 17.29 17.71 16.39
CA ARG A 106 16.65 18.63 17.34
C ARG A 106 15.42 18.00 17.97
N VAL A 107 15.05 18.50 19.12
CA VAL A 107 13.78 18.13 19.79
C VAL A 107 12.95 19.39 20.01
N GLU A 108 11.71 19.35 19.54
CA GLU A 108 10.73 20.40 19.73
C GLU A 108 9.74 19.98 20.83
N SER A 109 9.67 20.75 21.90
CA SER A 109 8.73 20.58 23.01
C SER A 109 8.45 21.93 23.68
N LEU A 110 7.44 22.01 24.52
CA LEU A 110 7.17 23.25 25.30
C LEU A 110 8.37 23.70 26.12
N GLY A 111 9.25 22.78 26.55
CA GLY A 111 10.43 23.11 27.36
C GLY A 111 11.69 23.39 26.56
N THR A 112 11.85 22.79 25.36
CA THR A 112 13.09 22.84 24.57
C THR A 112 13.05 23.84 23.43
N THR A 113 11.87 24.23 22.94
CA THR A 113 11.76 25.17 21.82
C THR A 113 12.34 26.52 22.18
N PRO A 114 13.38 27.00 21.44
CA PRO A 114 13.99 28.29 21.71
C PRO A 114 13.06 29.41 21.23
N LEU A 115 12.74 30.31 22.12
CA LEU A 115 11.92 31.49 21.83
C LEU A 115 12.55 32.74 22.44
N PRO A 116 12.39 33.94 21.81
CA PRO A 116 12.83 35.19 22.36
C PRO A 116 12.17 35.47 23.72
N ARG A 117 12.94 35.82 24.73
CA ARG A 117 12.44 36.17 26.06
C ARG A 117 13.06 37.46 26.55
N PRO A 118 12.31 38.31 27.25
CA PRO A 118 12.90 39.40 28.00
C PRO A 118 13.83 38.86 29.11
N THR A 119 15.07 39.28 29.15
CA THR A 119 15.99 38.98 30.24
C THR A 119 15.64 39.83 31.48
N ARG A 120 15.50 39.21 32.64
CA ARG A 120 15.46 39.94 33.89
C ARG A 120 16.89 40.29 34.30
N ASP A 121 17.13 41.53 34.79
CA ASP A 121 18.45 42.07 35.10
C ASP A 121 19.27 41.28 36.16
N ASP A 122 18.62 40.35 36.87
CA ASP A 122 19.16 39.61 38.00
C ASP A 122 19.66 38.16 37.63
N GLU A 123 19.42 37.67 36.40
CA GLU A 123 19.78 36.29 36.01
C GLU A 123 20.89 36.18 34.96
N LEU A 124 21.53 37.28 34.56
CA LEU A 124 22.62 37.26 33.60
C LEU A 124 23.92 36.71 34.24
N THR A 125 24.06 35.39 34.27
CA THR A 125 25.39 34.81 34.46
C THR A 125 26.08 34.73 33.08
N LEU A 126 27.26 35.35 33.04
CA LEU A 126 28.15 35.47 31.89
C LEU A 126 28.58 34.11 31.27
N GLU A 127 28.39 33.00 31.99
CA GLU A 127 28.77 31.64 31.55
C GLU A 127 27.88 31.05 30.43
N ALA A 128 26.62 31.47 30.27
CA ALA A 128 25.74 30.95 29.27
C ALA A 128 25.94 31.56 27.86
N LEU A 129 26.75 32.59 27.75
CA LEU A 129 27.01 33.33 26.50
C LEU A 129 28.25 32.85 25.72
N ASP A 130 29.09 32.04 26.36
CA ASP A 130 30.38 31.63 25.78
C ASP A 130 30.24 30.53 24.67
N ASP A 131 29.08 29.86 24.56
CA ASP A 131 28.88 28.77 23.60
C ASP A 131 28.22 29.17 22.25
N VAL A 132 27.86 30.45 22.08
CA VAL A 132 27.36 30.96 20.78
C VAL A 132 28.53 31.44 19.94
N GLU A 133 28.69 30.89 18.74
CA GLU A 133 29.73 31.33 17.78
C GLU A 133 29.75 32.87 17.68
N ASP A 134 30.85 33.49 18.04
CA ASP A 134 31.04 34.93 18.07
C ASP A 134 30.61 35.68 16.80
N ALA A 135 30.67 35.00 15.63
CA ALA A 135 30.28 35.59 14.36
C ALA A 135 28.74 35.73 14.21
N GLN A 136 27.93 34.87 14.82
CA GLN A 136 26.45 34.97 14.81
C GLN A 136 25.97 36.04 15.76
N ARG A 137 26.62 36.13 16.90
CA ARG A 137 26.36 37.15 17.91
C ARG A 137 26.62 38.57 17.38
N VAL A 138 27.77 38.80 16.74
CA VAL A 138 28.11 40.08 16.12
C VAL A 138 27.11 40.46 15.01
N ARG A 139 26.67 39.51 14.19
CA ARG A 139 25.68 39.80 13.16
C ARG A 139 24.29 40.13 13.72
N ALA A 140 23.89 39.51 14.83
CA ALA A 140 22.62 39.81 15.49
C ALA A 140 22.65 41.19 16.15
N GLU A 141 23.72 41.52 16.84
CA GLU A 141 23.93 42.83 17.45
C GLU A 141 23.98 43.95 16.41
N ASP A 142 24.69 43.78 15.31
CA ASP A 142 24.75 44.73 14.19
C ASP A 142 23.37 44.91 13.51
N ALA A 143 22.64 43.84 13.30
CA ALA A 143 21.30 43.87 12.67
C ALA A 143 20.28 44.57 13.59
N ILE A 144 20.28 44.31 14.91
CA ILE A 144 19.42 44.98 15.88
C ILE A 144 19.80 46.46 15.97
N THR A 145 21.08 46.78 16.03
CA THR A 145 21.59 48.15 16.06
C THR A 145 21.18 48.92 14.80
N ALA A 146 21.28 48.31 13.61
CA ALA A 146 20.85 48.92 12.35
C ALA A 146 19.33 49.12 12.30
N ALA A 147 18.55 48.19 12.84
CA ALA A 147 17.10 48.28 12.89
C ALA A 147 16.62 49.39 13.83
N VAL A 148 17.21 49.50 15.02
CA VAL A 148 16.95 50.60 15.99
C VAL A 148 17.34 51.95 15.41
N ALA A 149 18.45 52.02 14.70
CA ALA A 149 18.88 53.26 14.04
C ALA A 149 17.97 53.69 12.88
N SER A 150 17.31 52.77 12.22
CA SER A 150 16.39 53.03 11.08
C SER A 150 15.00 53.50 11.50
N ASP A 151 14.50 53.12 12.70
CA ASP A 151 13.19 53.52 13.20
C ASP A 151 13.16 53.58 14.74
N PRO A 152 13.77 54.64 15.31
CA PRO A 152 13.93 54.77 16.77
C PRO A 152 12.63 54.91 17.54
N GLU A 153 11.59 55.46 16.93
CA GLU A 153 10.30 55.69 17.57
C GLU A 153 9.48 54.42 17.81
N ARG A 154 9.81 53.36 17.10
CA ARG A 154 9.06 52.12 17.11
C ARG A 154 9.67 51.02 17.96
N PHE A 155 10.91 51.18 18.32
CA PHE A 155 11.56 50.28 19.27
C PHE A 155 11.40 50.83 20.69
N PRO A 156 10.77 50.07 21.62
CA PRO A 156 10.63 50.52 23.01
C PRO A 156 11.97 50.96 23.63
N ALA A 157 11.90 51.82 24.59
CA ALA A 157 13.08 52.37 25.25
C ALA A 157 14.07 51.30 25.78
N GLY A 158 13.55 50.11 26.06
CA GLY A 158 14.35 48.92 26.39
C GLY A 158 15.27 48.42 25.27
N LEU A 159 14.82 48.48 24.00
CA LEU A 159 15.61 48.11 22.83
C LEU A 159 16.59 49.24 22.44
N ALA A 160 16.21 50.50 22.60
CA ALA A 160 17.13 51.63 22.42
C ALA A 160 18.29 51.58 23.44
N SER A 161 18.05 51.12 24.67
CA SER A 161 19.08 50.88 25.65
C SER A 161 19.98 49.68 25.37
N LEU A 162 19.61 48.81 24.41
CA LEU A 162 20.44 47.73 23.89
C LEU A 162 21.57 48.19 23.03
N ALA A 163 21.27 49.10 22.10
CA ALA A 163 22.29 49.74 21.26
C ALA A 163 23.35 50.52 22.08
N GLU A 164 22.92 51.05 23.25
CA GLU A 164 23.81 51.81 24.14
C GLU A 164 24.67 50.93 25.08
N ARG A 165 24.25 49.69 25.38
CA ARG A 165 24.92 48.81 26.36
C ARG A 165 25.61 47.61 25.78
N GLY A 166 25.44 47.30 24.47
CA GLY A 166 26.01 46.13 23.86
C GLY A 166 25.45 44.78 24.38
N ARG A 167 24.32 44.82 25.11
CA ARG A 167 23.65 43.66 25.69
C ARG A 167 22.14 43.82 25.56
N GLY A 168 21.51 42.86 24.89
CA GLY A 168 20.08 42.90 24.65
C GLY A 168 19.22 42.42 25.83
N PRO A 169 18.00 42.99 26.02
CA PRO A 169 17.05 42.51 27.02
C PRO A 169 16.29 41.25 26.51
N VAL A 170 16.64 40.74 25.34
CA VAL A 170 15.98 39.61 24.74
C VAL A 170 16.98 38.53 24.36
N GLU A 171 16.82 37.37 24.92
CA GLU A 171 17.65 36.20 24.67
C GLU A 171 16.79 35.09 24.07
N VAL A 172 17.31 34.37 23.08
CA VAL A 172 16.66 33.19 22.53
C VAL A 172 17.25 31.97 23.21
N ARG A 173 16.48 31.35 24.11
CA ARG A 173 16.90 30.14 24.83
C ARG A 173 15.76 29.19 25.09
N PRO A 174 16.02 27.90 25.39
CA PRO A 174 14.98 26.94 25.80
C PRO A 174 14.18 27.48 26.99
N MET A 175 12.88 27.13 27.04
CA MET A 175 11.99 27.58 28.12
C MET A 175 12.36 27.00 29.48
N VAL A 176 12.99 25.83 29.49
CA VAL A 176 13.48 25.15 30.70
C VAL A 176 14.99 25.03 30.58
N ALA A 177 15.74 25.62 31.52
CA ALA A 177 17.19 25.59 31.51
C ALA A 177 17.78 24.36 32.22
N GLY A 178 17.10 23.81 33.23
CA GLY A 178 17.56 22.70 34.05
C GLY A 178 16.97 21.36 33.68
N ASP A 179 17.15 20.34 34.55
CA ASP A 179 16.59 19.00 34.34
C ASP A 179 15.09 18.93 34.62
N ALA A 180 14.54 19.92 35.34
CA ALA A 180 13.11 20.03 35.61
C ALA A 180 12.68 21.50 35.59
N PRO A 181 11.46 21.83 35.13
CA PRO A 181 10.95 23.18 35.09
C PRO A 181 10.78 23.74 36.51
N THR A 182 11.29 24.94 36.73
CA THR A 182 11.02 25.69 37.95
C THR A 182 9.61 26.29 37.93
N GLU A 183 9.10 26.75 39.07
CA GLU A 183 7.78 27.40 39.13
C GLU A 183 7.71 28.67 38.28
N VAL A 184 8.82 29.41 38.19
CA VAL A 184 8.96 30.61 37.35
C VAL A 184 8.90 30.23 35.84
N GLU A 185 9.65 29.19 35.44
CA GLU A 185 9.64 28.70 34.05
C GLU A 185 8.28 28.16 33.66
N ARG A 186 7.61 27.44 34.56
CA ARG A 186 6.25 26.96 34.33
C ARG A 186 5.27 28.14 34.12
N ALA A 187 5.29 29.13 34.98
CA ALA A 187 4.46 30.33 34.81
C ALA A 187 4.76 31.08 33.49
N ALA A 188 6.03 31.10 33.07
CA ALA A 188 6.43 31.66 31.78
C ALA A 188 5.90 30.83 30.59
N ILE A 189 5.94 29.50 30.68
CA ILE A 189 5.34 28.58 29.66
C ILE A 189 3.83 28.79 29.58
N GLU A 190 3.11 28.86 30.70
CA GLU A 190 1.67 29.12 30.74
C GLU A 190 1.32 30.47 30.10
N ALA A 191 2.07 31.53 30.41
CA ALA A 191 1.87 32.85 29.82
C ALA A 191 2.12 32.83 28.31
N LEU A 192 3.17 32.14 27.87
CA LEU A 192 3.51 32.02 26.46
C LEU A 192 2.44 31.21 25.70
N VAL A 193 2.02 30.10 26.23
CA VAL A 193 0.92 29.29 25.63
C VAL A 193 -0.38 30.10 25.55
N ALA A 194 -0.66 30.95 26.52
CA ALA A 194 -1.85 31.82 26.49
C ALA A 194 -1.77 32.89 25.40
N SER A 195 -0.58 33.44 25.11
CA SER A 195 -0.38 34.51 24.15
C SER A 195 0.02 34.06 22.76
N SER A 196 0.75 32.91 22.62
CA SER A 196 1.30 32.47 21.33
C SER A 196 0.30 31.68 20.51
N GLY A 197 -0.02 32.17 19.32
CA GLY A 197 -0.80 31.44 18.32
C GLY A 197 0.00 30.35 17.61
N LEU A 198 1.34 30.38 17.66
CA LEU A 198 2.21 29.35 17.04
C LEU A 198 2.28 28.06 17.86
N LEU A 199 2.15 28.14 19.18
CA LEU A 199 2.24 26.97 20.06
C LEU A 199 0.91 26.25 20.18
N ARG A 200 -0.19 26.99 20.27
CA ARG A 200 -1.53 26.41 20.33
C ARG A 200 -1.91 25.74 19.01
N GLY A 201 -2.45 24.53 19.10
CA GLY A 201 -2.79 23.67 17.98
C GLY A 201 -1.57 22.93 17.39
N ARG A 202 -0.34 23.44 17.52
CA ARG A 202 0.87 22.77 17.02
C ARG A 202 1.56 21.91 18.09
N MET A 203 1.81 22.46 19.26
CA MET A 203 2.53 21.80 20.34
C MET A 203 1.65 21.45 21.54
N ILE A 204 0.56 22.16 21.72
CA ILE A 204 -0.40 21.97 22.79
C ILE A 204 -1.83 22.22 22.26
N SER A 205 -2.79 21.39 22.69
CA SER A 205 -4.20 21.57 22.35
C SER A 205 -4.78 22.82 23.01
N GLU A 206 -5.89 23.36 22.44
CA GLU A 206 -6.52 24.54 23.01
C GLU A 206 -7.05 24.34 24.43
N ASP A 207 -7.50 23.14 24.73
CA ASP A 207 -8.02 22.72 26.05
C ASP A 207 -6.92 22.27 27.01
N ARG A 208 -5.63 22.29 26.61
CA ARG A 208 -4.44 21.87 27.37
C ARG A 208 -4.42 20.40 27.77
N ARG A 209 -5.15 19.55 27.05
CA ARG A 209 -5.20 18.10 27.33
C ARG A 209 -4.16 17.29 26.59
N VAL A 210 -3.64 17.85 25.51
CA VAL A 210 -2.70 17.16 24.62
C VAL A 210 -1.47 18.03 24.40
N THR A 211 -0.27 17.44 24.51
CA THR A 211 0.98 18.07 24.07
C THR A 211 1.84 17.08 23.31
N VAL A 212 2.75 17.59 22.49
CA VAL A 212 3.67 16.79 21.70
C VAL A 212 5.12 17.12 22.00
N ILE A 213 5.96 16.10 21.92
CA ILE A 213 7.42 16.18 21.93
C ILE A 213 7.88 15.57 20.62
N ALA A 214 8.43 16.38 19.72
CA ALA A 214 8.85 15.94 18.39
C ALA A 214 10.39 15.87 18.32
N ALA A 215 10.92 14.68 18.10
CA ALA A 215 12.34 14.44 17.85
C ALA A 215 12.57 14.36 16.33
N VAL A 216 13.14 15.38 15.74
CA VAL A 216 13.44 15.48 14.32
C VAL A 216 14.75 14.77 14.03
N LEU A 217 14.73 13.80 13.13
CA LEU A 217 15.91 13.08 12.66
C LEU A 217 16.67 13.90 11.62
N GLY A 218 17.99 13.82 11.65
CA GLY A 218 18.85 14.42 10.64
C GLY A 218 18.67 13.77 9.27
N SER A 219 18.98 14.49 8.20
CA SER A 219 18.91 13.98 6.82
C SER A 219 19.85 12.80 6.53
N ASP A 220 20.87 12.61 7.37
CA ASP A 220 21.85 11.52 7.34
C ASP A 220 21.45 10.33 8.22
N ALA A 221 20.36 10.44 8.99
CA ALA A 221 19.87 9.37 9.85
C ALA A 221 19.37 8.18 9.00
N SER A 222 19.86 6.99 9.33
CA SER A 222 19.45 5.76 8.66
C SER A 222 18.10 5.24 9.18
N GLU A 223 17.44 4.35 8.43
CA GLU A 223 16.24 3.63 8.90
C GLU A 223 16.52 2.88 10.22
N ARG A 224 17.73 2.36 10.41
CA ARG A 224 18.12 1.70 11.66
C ARG A 224 18.22 2.66 12.85
N ASP A 225 18.65 3.90 12.61
CA ASP A 225 18.66 4.93 13.66
C ASP A 225 17.23 5.28 14.07
N ALA A 226 16.31 5.39 13.12
CA ALA A 226 14.89 5.60 13.39
C ALA A 226 14.24 4.43 14.17
N GLU A 227 14.53 3.18 13.78
CA GLU A 227 14.07 1.99 14.50
C GLU A 227 14.63 1.96 15.93
N ALA A 228 15.91 2.26 16.11
CA ALA A 228 16.56 2.31 17.41
C ALA A 228 15.98 3.43 18.30
N LEU A 229 15.68 4.59 17.72
CA LEU A 229 15.03 5.71 18.42
C LEU A 229 13.63 5.30 18.92
N VAL A 230 12.80 4.69 18.07
CA VAL A 230 11.47 4.20 18.48
C VAL A 230 11.57 3.15 19.58
N ALA A 231 12.49 2.19 19.45
CA ALA A 231 12.69 1.12 20.44
C ALA A 231 13.18 1.70 21.79
N SER A 232 14.18 2.61 21.77
CA SER A 232 14.70 3.24 22.99
C SER A 232 13.67 4.13 23.67
N THR A 233 12.84 4.85 22.89
CA THR A 233 11.76 5.69 23.41
C THR A 233 10.65 4.85 24.03
N SER A 234 10.25 3.77 23.37
CA SER A 234 9.27 2.83 23.93
C SER A 234 9.76 2.21 25.24
N ALA A 235 11.02 1.79 25.28
CA ALA A 235 11.64 1.24 26.48
C ALA A 235 11.73 2.30 27.61
N ARG A 236 12.01 3.57 27.27
CA ARG A 236 12.04 4.68 28.23
C ARG A 236 10.65 4.95 28.82
N ILE A 237 9.60 4.98 27.98
CA ILE A 237 8.21 5.13 28.45
C ILE A 237 7.80 3.97 29.36
N ALA A 238 8.18 2.74 29.01
CA ALA A 238 7.89 1.56 29.85
C ALA A 238 8.63 1.60 31.18
N ALA A 239 9.89 2.07 31.21
CA ALA A 239 10.71 2.17 32.42
C ALA A 239 10.34 3.37 33.30
N GLN A 240 9.90 4.45 32.71
CA GLN A 240 9.48 5.68 33.39
C GLN A 240 8.11 6.08 32.86
N ALA A 241 7.08 5.41 33.37
CA ALA A 241 5.71 5.69 32.97
C ALA A 241 5.34 7.16 33.25
N PRO A 242 4.49 7.78 32.39
CA PRO A 242 3.96 9.10 32.66
C PRO A 242 3.22 9.17 34.01
N PRO A 243 3.07 10.35 34.58
CA PRO A 243 2.33 10.52 35.85
C PRO A 243 0.92 9.94 35.83
N ALA A 244 0.36 9.69 37.02
CA ALA A 244 -0.99 9.16 37.15
C ALA A 244 -2.01 10.09 36.46
N GLY A 245 -2.85 9.52 35.60
CA GLY A 245 -3.81 10.28 34.78
C GLY A 245 -3.25 10.75 33.43
N ALA A 246 -1.92 10.70 33.20
CA ALA A 246 -1.33 10.98 31.90
C ALA A 246 -1.05 9.71 31.11
N ARG A 247 -1.04 9.84 29.79
CA ARG A 247 -0.70 8.77 28.82
C ARG A 247 0.29 9.30 27.79
N ALA A 248 1.25 8.46 27.42
CA ALA A 248 2.19 8.76 26.34
C ALA A 248 2.07 7.71 25.25
N ARG A 249 1.97 8.16 24.01
CA ARG A 249 1.89 7.30 22.81
C ARG A 249 2.85 7.81 21.76
N LEU A 250 3.38 6.88 20.94
CA LEU A 250 4.28 7.23 19.86
C LEU A 250 3.51 7.48 18.56
N ALA A 251 3.90 8.53 17.87
CA ALA A 251 3.37 8.95 16.58
C ALA A 251 4.52 9.38 15.65
N GLY A 252 4.15 9.85 14.47
CA GLY A 252 5.09 10.22 13.41
C GLY A 252 5.53 9.04 12.55
N LEU A 253 6.16 9.37 11.43
CA LEU A 253 6.53 8.37 10.41
C LEU A 253 7.48 7.27 10.94
N PRO A 254 8.49 7.54 11.80
CA PRO A 254 9.34 6.49 12.36
C PRO A 254 8.57 5.47 13.20
N ALA A 255 7.67 5.92 14.09
CA ALA A 255 6.83 5.02 14.90
C ALA A 255 5.89 4.20 14.02
N MET A 256 5.31 4.85 13.01
CA MET A 256 4.44 4.21 12.03
C MET A 256 5.19 3.12 11.25
N ARG A 257 6.41 3.39 10.79
CA ARG A 257 7.24 2.39 10.08
C ARG A 257 7.51 1.16 10.93
N VAL A 258 7.94 1.34 12.17
CA VAL A 258 8.26 0.22 13.07
C VAL A 258 7.02 -0.61 13.35
N SER A 259 5.90 0.02 13.70
CA SER A 259 4.63 -0.67 13.95
C SER A 259 4.13 -1.42 12.72
N MET A 260 4.30 -0.85 11.52
CA MET A 260 3.93 -1.49 10.26
C MET A 260 4.80 -2.71 9.96
N ILE A 261 6.11 -2.62 10.16
CA ILE A 261 7.03 -3.74 9.93
C ILE A 261 6.69 -4.91 10.88
N ASP A 262 6.40 -4.64 12.14
CA ASP A 262 6.01 -5.66 13.11
C ASP A 262 4.65 -6.28 12.78
N ALA A 263 3.69 -5.46 12.35
CA ALA A 263 2.41 -5.95 11.86
C ALA A 263 2.57 -6.79 10.58
N LEU A 264 3.43 -6.37 9.63
CA LEU A 264 3.74 -7.16 8.42
C LEU A 264 4.37 -8.51 8.77
N ARG A 265 5.27 -8.58 9.76
CA ARG A 265 5.87 -9.85 10.23
C ARG A 265 4.82 -10.77 10.81
N THR A 266 3.95 -10.23 11.67
CA THR A 266 2.86 -10.99 12.31
C THR A 266 1.88 -11.49 11.25
N ASP A 267 1.46 -10.64 10.34
CA ASP A 267 0.59 -10.99 9.22
C ASP A 267 1.22 -12.07 8.34
N GLN A 268 2.51 -11.95 7.99
CA GLN A 268 3.20 -12.92 7.16
C GLN A 268 3.09 -14.34 7.73
N VAL A 269 3.33 -14.49 9.03
CA VAL A 269 3.25 -15.80 9.71
C VAL A 269 1.79 -16.27 9.78
N LEU A 270 0.87 -15.40 10.18
CA LEU A 270 -0.53 -15.74 10.35
C LEU A 270 -1.19 -16.11 9.02
N LEU A 271 -1.07 -15.23 8.00
CA LEU A 271 -1.77 -15.39 6.73
C LEU A 271 -1.27 -16.58 5.93
N VAL A 272 0.06 -16.78 5.88
CA VAL A 272 0.64 -17.96 5.20
C VAL A 272 0.23 -19.22 5.93
N SER A 273 0.25 -19.24 7.27
CA SER A 273 -0.17 -20.42 8.05
C SER A 273 -1.63 -20.77 7.80
N LEU A 274 -2.52 -19.78 7.82
CA LEU A 274 -3.94 -19.98 7.53
C LEU A 274 -4.18 -20.44 6.09
N ALA A 275 -3.49 -19.86 5.11
CA ALA A 275 -3.59 -20.28 3.71
C ALA A 275 -3.10 -21.72 3.51
N VAL A 276 -1.98 -22.10 4.14
CA VAL A 276 -1.44 -23.47 4.10
C VAL A 276 -2.40 -24.45 4.78
N LEU A 277 -2.92 -24.13 5.98
CA LEU A 277 -3.86 -24.98 6.70
C LEU A 277 -5.18 -25.15 5.95
N GLY A 278 -5.73 -24.06 5.40
CA GLY A 278 -6.95 -24.11 4.57
C GLY A 278 -6.74 -24.95 3.32
N SER A 279 -5.64 -24.76 2.63
CA SER A 279 -5.26 -25.54 1.45
C SER A 279 -5.07 -27.01 1.77
N LEU A 280 -4.37 -27.33 2.86
CA LEU A 280 -4.17 -28.68 3.35
C LEU A 280 -5.49 -29.35 3.67
N LEU A 281 -6.42 -28.65 4.33
CA LEU A 281 -7.75 -29.14 4.62
C LEU A 281 -8.51 -29.54 3.34
N VAL A 282 -8.53 -28.66 2.32
CA VAL A 282 -9.18 -28.95 1.03
C VAL A 282 -8.54 -30.15 0.34
N LEU A 283 -7.21 -30.22 0.32
CA LEU A 283 -6.49 -31.34 -0.29
C LEU A 283 -6.75 -32.66 0.46
N MET A 284 -6.73 -32.66 1.78
CA MET A 284 -7.01 -33.87 2.57
C MET A 284 -8.43 -34.38 2.35
N LEU A 285 -9.40 -33.48 2.31
CA LEU A 285 -10.79 -33.82 2.08
C LEU A 285 -11.08 -34.23 0.62
N GLY A 286 -10.45 -33.52 -0.34
CA GLY A 286 -10.68 -33.70 -1.77
C GLY A 286 -9.86 -34.81 -2.39
N MET A 287 -8.58 -34.95 -2.03
CA MET A 287 -7.63 -35.87 -2.68
C MET A 287 -7.49 -37.21 -1.95
N ARG A 288 -7.52 -37.23 -0.63
CA ARG A 288 -7.54 -38.41 0.24
C ARG A 288 -6.37 -39.41 0.05
N THR A 289 -5.31 -39.00 -0.63
CA THR A 289 -4.09 -39.79 -0.85
C THR A 289 -2.85 -38.98 -0.49
N ARG A 290 -1.78 -39.66 -0.12
CA ARG A 290 -0.50 -39.01 0.21
C ARG A 290 0.06 -38.23 -0.98
N GLY A 291 0.04 -38.80 -2.19
CA GLY A 291 0.53 -38.12 -3.38
C GLY A 291 -0.33 -36.92 -3.76
N GLY A 292 -1.66 -37.04 -3.66
CA GLY A 292 -2.61 -35.96 -3.92
C GLY A 292 -2.54 -34.79 -2.94
N VAL A 293 -1.92 -34.98 -1.77
CA VAL A 293 -1.70 -33.91 -0.78
C VAL A 293 -0.27 -33.41 -0.84
N LEU A 294 0.72 -34.32 -0.77
CA LEU A 294 2.14 -33.94 -0.63
C LEU A 294 2.72 -33.31 -1.90
N LEU A 295 2.25 -33.70 -3.10
CA LEU A 295 2.81 -33.14 -4.33
C LEU A 295 2.35 -31.70 -4.58
N PRO A 296 1.05 -31.36 -4.47
CA PRO A 296 0.64 -29.97 -4.56
C PRO A 296 1.28 -29.10 -3.49
N MET A 297 1.32 -29.54 -2.22
CA MET A 297 1.98 -28.79 -1.14
C MET A 297 3.50 -28.66 -1.38
N GLY A 298 4.15 -29.69 -1.90
CA GLY A 298 5.57 -29.65 -2.29
C GLY A 298 5.81 -28.64 -3.41
N THR A 299 4.92 -28.59 -4.42
CA THR A 299 5.01 -27.56 -5.48
C THR A 299 4.93 -26.15 -4.91
N VAL A 300 4.00 -25.91 -3.99
CA VAL A 300 3.87 -24.61 -3.29
C VAL A 300 5.15 -24.27 -2.53
N GLY A 301 5.66 -25.20 -1.71
CA GLY A 301 6.89 -24.96 -0.94
C GLY A 301 8.11 -24.66 -1.82
N ILE A 302 8.27 -25.38 -2.93
CA ILE A 302 9.32 -25.14 -3.92
C ILE A 302 9.14 -23.77 -4.58
N THR A 303 7.94 -23.42 -5.01
CA THR A 303 7.64 -22.13 -5.65
C THR A 303 7.89 -20.97 -4.70
N LEU A 304 7.44 -21.09 -3.43
CA LEU A 304 7.72 -20.10 -2.40
C LEU A 304 9.22 -19.92 -2.17
N ALA A 305 9.96 -21.02 -2.04
CA ALA A 305 11.41 -20.96 -1.84
C ALA A 305 12.11 -20.24 -2.99
N ILE A 306 11.76 -20.55 -4.24
CA ILE A 306 12.34 -19.90 -5.41
C ILE A 306 11.93 -18.43 -5.50
N THR A 307 10.68 -18.09 -5.24
CA THR A 307 10.20 -16.71 -5.36
C THR A 307 10.75 -15.83 -4.25
N MET A 308 10.64 -16.24 -2.98
CA MET A 308 11.16 -15.47 -1.85
C MET A 308 12.69 -15.37 -1.88
N GLY A 309 13.37 -16.48 -2.21
CA GLY A 309 14.82 -16.47 -2.39
C GLY A 309 15.24 -15.60 -3.57
N GLY A 310 14.46 -15.59 -4.66
CA GLY A 310 14.67 -14.71 -5.82
C GLY A 310 14.53 -13.24 -5.47
N MET A 311 13.50 -12.87 -4.69
CA MET A 311 13.33 -11.50 -4.17
C MET A 311 14.55 -11.10 -3.32
N ALA A 312 14.97 -11.96 -2.40
CA ALA A 312 16.14 -11.72 -1.55
C ALA A 312 17.44 -11.50 -2.36
N LEU A 313 17.66 -12.29 -3.41
CA LEU A 313 18.83 -12.15 -4.29
C LEU A 313 18.77 -10.91 -5.18
N ALA A 314 17.57 -10.47 -5.54
CA ALA A 314 17.35 -9.24 -6.30
C ALA A 314 17.38 -7.97 -5.41
N GLY A 315 17.45 -8.11 -4.08
CA GLY A 315 17.36 -6.99 -3.14
C GLY A 315 15.95 -6.38 -3.05
N GLU A 316 14.92 -7.13 -3.46
CA GLU A 316 13.54 -6.68 -3.40
C GLU A 316 12.93 -6.99 -2.03
N PRO A 317 12.56 -5.97 -1.23
CA PRO A 317 12.03 -6.17 0.11
C PRO A 317 10.56 -6.64 0.09
N ILE A 318 10.14 -7.23 1.21
CA ILE A 318 8.71 -7.39 1.49
C ILE A 318 8.16 -6.04 1.95
N ASN A 319 7.22 -5.51 1.19
CA ASN A 319 6.48 -4.29 1.52
C ASN A 319 4.98 -4.60 1.68
N LEU A 320 4.16 -3.57 1.91
CA LEU A 320 2.71 -3.72 2.12
C LEU A 320 2.02 -4.54 1.02
N LEU A 321 2.38 -4.34 -0.26
CA LEU A 321 1.77 -5.07 -1.37
C LEU A 321 2.40 -6.45 -1.57
N THR A 322 3.72 -6.56 -1.52
CA THR A 322 4.42 -7.82 -1.74
C THR A 322 4.20 -8.82 -0.59
N ASN A 323 3.75 -8.35 0.58
CA ASN A 323 3.34 -9.20 1.71
C ASN A 323 2.19 -10.17 1.36
N VAL A 324 1.39 -9.83 0.35
CA VAL A 324 0.32 -10.71 -0.15
C VAL A 324 0.85 -11.85 -1.03
N ILE A 325 2.07 -11.73 -1.59
CA ILE A 325 2.61 -12.71 -2.55
C ILE A 325 2.72 -14.13 -1.96
N PRO A 326 3.26 -14.37 -0.76
CA PRO A 326 3.35 -15.72 -0.22
C PRO A 326 1.99 -16.43 -0.04
N PRO A 327 0.97 -15.87 0.63
CA PRO A 327 -0.34 -16.50 0.71
C PRO A 327 -1.01 -16.67 -0.67
N LEU A 328 -0.79 -15.73 -1.59
CA LEU A 328 -1.26 -15.81 -2.97
C LEU A 328 -0.62 -16.98 -3.71
N LEU A 329 0.70 -17.21 -3.57
CA LEU A 329 1.39 -18.32 -4.19
C LEU A 329 0.98 -19.68 -3.61
N VAL A 330 0.64 -19.73 -2.32
CA VAL A 330 0.06 -20.95 -1.73
C VAL A 330 -1.18 -21.38 -2.50
N THR A 331 -2.01 -20.45 -2.90
CA THR A 331 -3.29 -20.74 -3.58
C THR A 331 -3.13 -20.98 -5.07
N ILE A 332 -2.38 -20.16 -5.79
CA ILE A 332 -2.17 -20.30 -7.24
C ILE A 332 -1.34 -21.56 -7.53
N GLY A 333 -0.29 -21.82 -6.75
CA GLY A 333 0.59 -22.98 -6.95
C GLY A 333 -0.09 -24.33 -6.78
N LEU A 334 -1.21 -24.36 -6.09
CA LEU A 334 -2.01 -25.59 -5.91
C LEU A 334 -2.87 -25.92 -7.11
N ALA A 335 -3.41 -24.93 -7.82
CA ALA A 335 -4.38 -25.13 -8.87
C ALA A 335 -3.85 -26.05 -9.97
N ASP A 336 -2.71 -25.73 -10.58
CA ASP A 336 -2.10 -26.53 -11.64
C ASP A 336 -1.78 -27.94 -11.17
N SER A 337 -1.18 -28.07 -9.98
CA SER A 337 -0.78 -29.36 -9.40
C SER A 337 -1.99 -30.26 -9.14
N LEU A 338 -3.10 -29.67 -8.71
CA LEU A 338 -4.36 -30.39 -8.46
C LEU A 338 -4.96 -30.94 -9.75
N HIS A 339 -4.98 -30.14 -10.81
CA HIS A 339 -5.43 -30.56 -12.14
C HIS A 339 -4.56 -31.69 -12.70
N LEU A 340 -3.23 -31.62 -12.53
CA LEU A 340 -2.29 -32.69 -12.94
C LEU A 340 -2.57 -34.00 -12.20
N VAL A 341 -2.75 -33.97 -10.89
CA VAL A 341 -3.02 -35.18 -10.09
C VAL A 341 -4.37 -35.78 -10.47
N ILE A 342 -5.40 -35.00 -10.67
CA ILE A 342 -6.73 -35.50 -11.09
C ILE A 342 -6.63 -36.15 -12.47
N ARG A 343 -5.98 -35.51 -13.43
CA ARG A 343 -5.80 -36.08 -14.78
C ARG A 343 -4.98 -37.36 -14.78
N TYR A 344 -3.93 -37.41 -13.95
CA TYR A 344 -3.15 -38.62 -13.78
C TYR A 344 -4.00 -39.81 -13.32
N ARG A 345 -4.94 -39.59 -12.38
CA ARG A 345 -5.88 -40.62 -11.91
C ARG A 345 -6.87 -41.04 -13.02
N GLU A 346 -7.28 -40.10 -13.86
CA GLU A 346 -8.13 -40.42 -15.02
C GLU A 346 -7.39 -41.30 -16.01
N GLU A 347 -6.13 -40.99 -16.36
CA GLU A 347 -5.32 -41.81 -17.26
C GLU A 347 -5.10 -43.26 -16.74
N LEU A 348 -4.93 -43.42 -15.44
CA LEU A 348 -4.85 -44.73 -14.80
C LEU A 348 -6.20 -45.51 -14.93
N ARG A 349 -7.34 -44.82 -14.82
CA ARG A 349 -8.66 -45.41 -14.99
C ARG A 349 -8.99 -45.72 -16.45
N GLU A 350 -8.52 -44.91 -17.38
CA GLU A 350 -8.68 -45.11 -18.83
C GLU A 350 -7.75 -46.20 -19.39
N GLY A 351 -7.05 -46.95 -18.52
CA GLY A 351 -6.29 -48.14 -18.90
C GLY A 351 -4.84 -47.87 -19.30
N ALA A 352 -4.19 -46.89 -18.72
CA ALA A 352 -2.75 -46.73 -18.87
C ALA A 352 -2.03 -47.97 -18.29
N PRO A 353 -1.10 -48.62 -19.05
CA PRO A 353 -0.49 -49.89 -18.65
C PRO A 353 0.39 -49.78 -17.38
N ASP A 354 0.93 -48.63 -17.15
CA ASP A 354 1.76 -48.35 -15.96
C ASP A 354 1.73 -46.86 -15.53
N ALA A 355 2.23 -46.59 -14.34
CA ALA A 355 2.27 -45.27 -13.76
C ALA A 355 3.10 -44.24 -14.58
N ARG A 356 4.12 -44.69 -15.32
CA ARG A 356 4.95 -43.83 -16.18
C ARG A 356 4.20 -43.41 -17.43
N THR A 357 3.49 -44.37 -18.05
CA THR A 357 2.65 -44.12 -19.21
C THR A 357 1.51 -43.19 -18.85
N ALA A 358 0.85 -43.37 -17.69
CA ALA A 358 -0.17 -42.48 -17.19
C ALA A 358 0.37 -41.03 -16.99
N ALA A 359 1.52 -40.88 -16.35
CA ALA A 359 2.15 -39.58 -16.17
C ALA A 359 2.56 -38.90 -17.50
N SER A 360 3.00 -39.70 -18.47
CA SER A 360 3.37 -39.19 -19.78
C SER A 360 2.14 -38.74 -20.59
N ARG A 361 1.03 -39.50 -20.54
CA ARG A 361 -0.26 -39.15 -21.18
C ARG A 361 -0.86 -37.90 -20.52
N MET A 362 -0.93 -37.85 -19.18
CA MET A 362 -1.34 -36.68 -18.41
C MET A 362 -0.58 -35.43 -18.87
N LEU A 363 0.75 -35.53 -18.94
CA LEU A 363 1.59 -34.38 -19.29
C LEU A 363 1.32 -33.89 -20.72
N ARG A 364 1.08 -34.81 -21.67
CA ARG A 364 0.71 -34.44 -23.05
C ARG A 364 -0.59 -33.67 -23.14
N HIS A 365 -1.57 -33.97 -22.29
CA HIS A 365 -2.85 -33.33 -22.28
C HIS A 365 -2.88 -32.03 -21.50
N MET A 366 -2.08 -31.93 -20.42
CA MET A 366 -2.19 -30.84 -19.44
C MET A 366 -1.16 -29.72 -19.58
N TRP A 367 0.00 -29.96 -20.26
CA TRP A 367 1.05 -28.96 -20.35
C TRP A 367 0.57 -27.64 -20.96
N LEU A 368 -0.21 -27.71 -22.03
CA LEU A 368 -0.70 -26.50 -22.71
C LEU A 368 -1.84 -25.78 -21.94
N PRO A 369 -2.88 -26.47 -21.44
CA PRO A 369 -3.85 -25.83 -20.57
C PRO A 369 -3.22 -25.14 -19.35
N CYS A 370 -2.34 -25.82 -18.61
CA CYS A 370 -1.65 -25.24 -17.46
C CYS A 370 -0.73 -24.09 -17.85
N PHE A 371 -0.05 -24.16 -19.02
CA PHE A 371 0.74 -23.01 -19.51
C PHE A 371 -0.15 -21.80 -19.74
N VAL A 372 -1.29 -21.98 -20.38
CA VAL A 372 -2.17 -20.85 -20.72
C VAL A 372 -2.79 -20.25 -19.46
N THR A 373 -3.22 -21.04 -18.50
CA THR A 373 -3.77 -20.54 -17.24
C THR A 373 -2.75 -19.73 -16.47
N SER A 374 -1.55 -20.25 -16.30
CA SER A 374 -0.47 -19.52 -15.63
C SER A 374 0.03 -18.31 -16.43
N PHE A 375 0.03 -18.39 -17.76
CA PHE A 375 0.38 -17.27 -18.63
C PHE A 375 -0.67 -16.16 -18.59
N THR A 376 -1.96 -16.48 -18.61
CA THR A 376 -3.03 -15.48 -18.49
C THR A 376 -3.02 -14.82 -17.11
N THR A 377 -2.69 -15.55 -16.07
CA THR A 377 -2.47 -15.01 -14.72
C THR A 377 -1.26 -14.10 -14.70
N ALA A 378 -0.15 -14.50 -15.33
CA ALA A 378 1.04 -13.65 -15.44
C ALA A 378 0.77 -12.38 -16.28
N VAL A 379 -0.06 -12.45 -17.32
CA VAL A 379 -0.52 -11.28 -18.09
C VAL A 379 -1.39 -10.36 -17.21
N GLY A 380 -2.29 -10.93 -16.40
CA GLY A 380 -3.08 -10.16 -15.43
C GLY A 380 -2.19 -9.35 -14.50
N PHE A 381 -1.19 -9.99 -13.87
CA PHE A 381 -0.21 -9.29 -13.04
C PHE A 381 0.68 -8.33 -13.84
N GLY A 382 1.07 -8.72 -15.06
CA GLY A 382 1.87 -7.91 -15.97
C GLY A 382 1.20 -6.60 -16.39
N ALA A 383 -0.14 -6.54 -16.37
CA ALA A 383 -0.88 -5.33 -16.63
C ALA A 383 -0.57 -4.21 -15.61
N LEU A 384 -0.17 -4.59 -14.38
CA LEU A 384 0.28 -3.63 -13.37
C LEU A 384 1.62 -2.98 -13.73
N VAL A 385 2.46 -3.66 -14.50
CA VAL A 385 3.78 -3.13 -14.92
C VAL A 385 3.61 -1.92 -15.85
N VAL A 386 2.54 -1.90 -16.63
CA VAL A 386 2.27 -0.81 -17.59
C VAL A 386 1.78 0.46 -16.89
N GLN A 387 1.39 0.38 -15.63
CA GLN A 387 0.73 1.47 -14.89
C GLN A 387 1.69 2.55 -14.35
N GLY A 388 3.00 2.30 -14.37
CA GLY A 388 4.02 3.31 -14.07
C GLY A 388 4.25 3.61 -12.57
N THR A 389 3.40 3.16 -11.65
CA THR A 389 3.64 3.32 -10.21
C THR A 389 4.66 2.29 -9.74
N PRO A 390 5.83 2.65 -9.22
CA PRO A 390 6.94 1.72 -8.96
C PRO A 390 6.55 0.51 -8.11
N ILE A 391 5.77 0.70 -7.06
CA ILE A 391 5.35 -0.41 -6.18
C ILE A 391 4.41 -1.39 -6.89
N LEU A 392 3.50 -0.91 -7.77
CA LEU A 392 2.62 -1.75 -8.58
C LEU A 392 3.42 -2.48 -9.67
N VAL A 393 4.40 -1.81 -10.27
CA VAL A 393 5.31 -2.39 -11.26
C VAL A 393 6.08 -3.55 -10.64
N ARG A 394 6.71 -3.35 -9.49
CA ARG A 394 7.47 -4.39 -8.76
C ARG A 394 6.57 -5.55 -8.34
N PHE A 395 5.43 -5.26 -7.71
CA PHE A 395 4.46 -6.29 -7.33
C PHE A 395 3.99 -7.10 -8.54
N GLY A 396 3.57 -6.43 -9.62
CA GLY A 396 3.09 -7.08 -10.85
C GLY A 396 4.16 -7.95 -11.52
N ALA A 397 5.39 -7.47 -11.60
CA ALA A 397 6.52 -8.20 -12.16
C ALA A 397 6.85 -9.45 -11.33
N ILE A 398 6.97 -9.32 -10.01
CA ILE A 398 7.27 -10.44 -9.11
C ILE A 398 6.14 -11.48 -9.16
N ALA A 399 4.87 -11.06 -9.09
CA ALA A 399 3.73 -11.95 -9.12
C ALA A 399 3.58 -12.67 -10.49
N ALA A 400 3.89 -11.98 -11.60
CA ALA A 400 3.90 -12.59 -12.93
C ALA A 400 5.00 -13.66 -13.06
N ILE A 401 6.23 -13.34 -12.62
CA ILE A 401 7.35 -14.29 -12.59
C ILE A 401 7.03 -15.47 -11.68
N ALA A 402 6.46 -15.21 -10.51
CA ALA A 402 6.08 -16.24 -9.53
C ALA A 402 4.99 -17.19 -10.08
N SER A 403 4.01 -16.66 -10.81
CA SER A 403 2.99 -17.46 -11.48
C SER A 403 3.61 -18.40 -12.52
N MET A 404 4.51 -17.90 -13.36
CA MET A 404 5.23 -18.72 -14.33
C MET A 404 6.18 -19.72 -13.68
N THR A 405 6.81 -19.36 -12.57
CA THR A 405 7.63 -20.26 -11.77
C THR A 405 6.78 -21.40 -11.20
N SER A 406 5.60 -21.10 -10.69
CA SER A 406 4.64 -22.08 -10.19
C SER A 406 4.28 -23.11 -11.27
N TYR A 407 3.94 -22.65 -12.48
CA TYR A 407 3.70 -23.53 -13.62
C TYR A 407 4.91 -24.43 -13.92
N LEU A 408 6.12 -23.84 -14.03
CA LEU A 408 7.34 -24.61 -14.32
C LEU A 408 7.61 -25.68 -13.27
N VAL A 409 7.46 -25.33 -11.99
CA VAL A 409 7.60 -26.28 -10.90
C VAL A 409 6.55 -27.38 -10.98
N ALA A 410 5.26 -27.02 -11.17
CA ALA A 410 4.18 -27.98 -11.26
C ALA A 410 4.38 -28.98 -12.42
N ILE A 411 4.69 -28.46 -13.63
CA ILE A 411 4.80 -29.29 -14.85
C ILE A 411 6.05 -30.15 -14.87
N VAL A 412 7.05 -29.84 -14.05
CA VAL A 412 8.30 -30.60 -13.93
C VAL A 412 8.27 -31.54 -12.71
N PHE A 413 7.93 -31.02 -11.55
CA PHE A 413 8.03 -31.75 -10.28
C PHE A 413 6.92 -32.79 -10.10
N VAL A 414 5.67 -32.45 -10.43
CA VAL A 414 4.51 -33.35 -10.23
C VAL A 414 4.61 -34.60 -11.11
N PRO A 415 4.82 -34.51 -12.45
CA PRO A 415 4.95 -35.71 -13.31
C PRO A 415 6.15 -36.59 -12.96
N ALA A 416 7.26 -35.96 -12.55
CA ALA A 416 8.45 -36.69 -12.11
C ALA A 416 8.25 -37.46 -10.80
N SER A 417 7.28 -37.02 -9.97
CA SER A 417 7.07 -37.54 -8.61
C SER A 417 5.89 -38.50 -8.51
N LEU A 418 4.81 -38.30 -9.28
CA LEU A 418 3.58 -39.10 -9.24
C LEU A 418 3.82 -40.63 -9.36
N PRO A 419 4.71 -41.13 -10.25
CA PRO A 419 4.95 -42.58 -10.35
C PRO A 419 5.59 -43.18 -9.09
N SER A 420 6.01 -42.40 -8.13
CA SER A 420 6.55 -42.85 -6.84
C SER A 420 5.45 -43.03 -5.77
N PHE A 421 4.21 -42.72 -6.10
CA PHE A 421 3.06 -42.82 -5.20
C PHE A 421 2.06 -43.88 -5.69
N PRO A 422 2.29 -45.17 -5.42
CA PRO A 422 1.44 -46.25 -5.92
C PRO A 422 0.00 -46.22 -5.38
N GLY A 423 -0.23 -45.48 -4.30
CA GLY A 423 -1.56 -45.27 -3.71
C GLY A 423 -2.52 -44.51 -4.61
N GLU A 424 -2.03 -43.74 -5.59
CA GLU A 424 -2.85 -43.01 -6.53
C GLU A 424 -3.64 -43.96 -7.48
N ALA A 425 -3.07 -45.09 -7.82
CA ALA A 425 -3.72 -46.15 -8.64
C ALA A 425 -4.82 -46.90 -7.86
N LYS A 426 -4.69 -46.93 -6.51
CA LYS A 426 -5.63 -47.68 -5.65
C LYS A 426 -6.80 -46.84 -5.16
N VAL A 427 -6.88 -45.56 -5.54
CA VAL A 427 -8.05 -44.73 -5.19
C VAL A 427 -9.27 -45.34 -5.87
N SER A 428 -9.90 -46.20 -5.13
CA SER A 428 -11.17 -46.84 -5.50
C SER A 428 -12.21 -45.78 -5.81
N LEU A 429 -13.11 -46.14 -6.72
CA LEU A 429 -14.32 -45.40 -7.08
C LEU A 429 -15.26 -45.12 -5.88
N GLU A 430 -14.96 -45.60 -4.67
CA GLU A 430 -15.68 -45.28 -3.43
C GLU A 430 -15.43 -43.85 -2.99
N ALA A 431 -16.12 -42.95 -3.68
CA ALA A 431 -16.26 -41.58 -3.23
C ALA A 431 -16.82 -41.55 -1.80
N GLY A 432 -16.13 -40.92 -0.86
CA GLY A 432 -16.66 -40.65 0.48
C GLY A 432 -18.01 -39.89 0.39
N ARG A 433 -18.77 -39.85 1.47
CA ARG A 433 -20.10 -39.19 1.51
C ARG A 433 -20.06 -37.76 0.97
N MET A 434 -19.02 -36.98 1.32
CA MET A 434 -18.85 -35.58 0.88
C MET A 434 -18.51 -35.47 -0.62
N SER A 435 -17.68 -36.36 -1.16
CA SER A 435 -17.37 -36.40 -2.59
C SER A 435 -18.61 -36.76 -3.41
N ARG A 436 -19.42 -37.70 -2.96
CA ARG A 436 -20.68 -38.06 -3.62
C ARG A 436 -21.70 -36.92 -3.60
N GLY A 437 -21.74 -36.12 -2.51
CA GLY A 437 -22.61 -34.95 -2.44
C GLY A 437 -22.21 -33.87 -3.44
N LEU A 438 -20.91 -33.58 -3.54
CA LEU A 438 -20.36 -32.61 -4.48
C LEU A 438 -20.60 -33.07 -5.95
N ASP A 439 -20.29 -34.33 -6.26
CA ASP A 439 -20.47 -34.88 -7.61
C ASP A 439 -21.94 -34.84 -8.02
N ARG A 440 -22.87 -35.14 -7.09
CA ARG A 440 -24.32 -35.01 -7.35
C ARG A 440 -24.73 -33.55 -7.59
N ALA A 441 -24.22 -32.61 -6.83
CA ALA A 441 -24.53 -31.20 -7.00
C ALA A 441 -24.02 -30.67 -8.36
N ILE A 442 -22.81 -31.02 -8.76
CA ILE A 442 -22.25 -30.70 -10.08
C ILE A 442 -23.09 -31.26 -11.21
N VAL A 443 -23.47 -32.55 -11.11
CA VAL A 443 -24.32 -33.22 -12.13
C VAL A 443 -25.73 -32.61 -12.21
N LEU A 444 -26.31 -32.27 -11.04
CA LEU A 444 -27.62 -31.59 -10.99
C LEU A 444 -27.56 -30.22 -11.67
N LEU A 445 -26.54 -29.42 -11.39
CA LEU A 445 -26.32 -28.12 -12.03
C LEU A 445 -26.10 -28.27 -13.53
N ALA A 446 -25.29 -29.24 -13.95
CA ALA A 446 -25.04 -29.52 -15.37
C ALA A 446 -26.34 -29.94 -16.12
N ARG A 447 -27.17 -30.74 -15.49
CA ARG A 447 -28.50 -31.13 -16.05
C ARG A 447 -29.44 -29.93 -16.13
N ALA A 448 -29.52 -29.11 -15.10
CA ALA A 448 -30.35 -27.91 -15.11
C ALA A 448 -29.92 -26.95 -16.23
N ASN A 449 -28.60 -26.73 -16.39
CA ASN A 449 -28.04 -25.91 -17.45
C ASN A 449 -28.29 -26.47 -18.85
N ALA A 450 -28.21 -27.78 -19.00
CA ALA A 450 -28.49 -28.43 -20.28
C ALA A 450 -29.99 -28.33 -20.67
N ARG A 451 -30.89 -28.36 -19.67
CA ARG A 451 -32.35 -28.29 -19.92
C ARG A 451 -32.85 -26.88 -20.19
N HIS A 452 -32.29 -25.88 -19.45
CA HIS A 452 -32.76 -24.49 -19.51
C HIS A 452 -31.63 -23.50 -19.80
N PRO A 453 -30.78 -23.70 -20.82
CA PRO A 453 -29.58 -22.86 -21.03
C PRO A 453 -29.91 -21.40 -21.30
N ARG A 454 -31.00 -21.13 -22.05
CA ARG A 454 -31.44 -19.75 -22.34
C ARG A 454 -31.89 -18.99 -21.10
N MET A 455 -32.58 -19.67 -20.18
CA MET A 455 -32.98 -19.06 -18.90
C MET A 455 -31.77 -18.74 -18.04
N THR A 456 -30.79 -19.62 -17.93
CA THR A 456 -29.53 -19.41 -17.23
C THR A 456 -28.78 -18.21 -17.80
N ILE A 457 -28.67 -18.12 -19.12
CA ILE A 457 -28.01 -16.96 -19.79
C ILE A 457 -28.78 -15.68 -19.52
N ALA A 458 -30.12 -15.69 -19.60
CA ALA A 458 -30.94 -14.51 -19.32
C ALA A 458 -30.76 -14.02 -17.89
N VAL A 459 -30.79 -14.90 -16.87
CA VAL A 459 -30.58 -14.55 -15.46
C VAL A 459 -29.18 -13.98 -15.25
N ALA A 460 -28.15 -14.60 -15.80
CA ALA A 460 -26.78 -14.11 -15.72
C ALA A 460 -26.60 -12.75 -16.42
N SER A 461 -27.28 -12.54 -17.56
CA SER A 461 -27.28 -11.25 -18.27
C SER A 461 -27.95 -10.14 -17.45
N VAL A 462 -29.09 -10.44 -16.81
CA VAL A 462 -29.74 -9.49 -15.89
C VAL A 462 -28.82 -9.16 -14.71
N LEU A 463 -28.20 -10.17 -14.09
CA LEU A 463 -27.26 -9.98 -13.00
C LEU A 463 -26.06 -9.13 -13.43
N MET A 464 -25.52 -9.36 -14.63
CA MET A 464 -24.45 -8.56 -15.22
C MET A 464 -24.87 -7.11 -15.40
N ILE A 465 -26.06 -6.87 -15.99
CA ILE A 465 -26.56 -5.50 -16.21
C ILE A 465 -26.79 -4.78 -14.88
N VAL A 466 -27.46 -5.42 -13.92
CA VAL A 466 -27.68 -4.86 -12.58
C VAL A 466 -26.36 -4.53 -11.90
N SER A 467 -25.39 -5.46 -11.96
CA SER A 467 -24.04 -5.23 -11.39
C SER A 467 -23.34 -4.05 -12.05
N LEU A 468 -23.42 -3.92 -13.38
CA LEU A 468 -22.81 -2.79 -14.11
C LEU A 468 -23.51 -1.47 -13.83
N VAL A 469 -24.84 -1.47 -13.62
CA VAL A 469 -25.59 -0.25 -13.24
C VAL A 469 -25.16 0.21 -11.84
N ILE A 470 -25.08 -0.70 -10.88
CA ILE A 470 -24.60 -0.41 -9.53
C ILE A 470 -23.13 0.08 -9.57
N ALA A 471 -22.28 -0.58 -10.36
CA ALA A 471 -20.87 -0.26 -10.50
C ALA A 471 -20.58 1.17 -10.98
N ARG A 472 -21.56 1.86 -11.62
CA ARG A 472 -21.42 3.29 -11.95
C ARG A 472 -21.23 4.19 -10.74
N GLY A 473 -21.65 3.73 -9.55
CA GLY A 473 -21.47 4.43 -8.29
C GLY A 473 -20.08 4.24 -7.65
N VAL A 474 -19.13 3.56 -8.31
CA VAL A 474 -17.77 3.39 -7.77
C VAL A 474 -17.10 4.74 -7.57
N VAL A 475 -16.67 4.97 -6.35
CA VAL A 475 -15.91 6.17 -5.97
C VAL A 475 -14.44 5.80 -5.99
N VAL A 476 -13.64 6.62 -6.68
CA VAL A 476 -12.18 6.50 -6.63
C VAL A 476 -11.70 7.50 -5.59
N ASP A 477 -11.14 7.01 -4.50
CA ASP A 477 -10.61 7.84 -3.41
C ASP A 477 -9.58 7.05 -2.60
N SER A 478 -8.73 7.77 -1.88
CA SER A 478 -7.75 7.17 -0.97
C SER A 478 -7.54 8.10 0.21
N ARG A 479 -7.67 7.56 1.42
CA ARG A 479 -7.33 8.25 2.65
C ARG A 479 -6.17 7.54 3.32
N LEU A 480 -5.29 8.30 3.94
CA LEU A 480 -4.13 7.71 4.64
C LEU A 480 -4.61 6.84 5.81
N LEU A 481 -5.58 7.31 6.56
CA LEU A 481 -6.15 6.59 7.70
C LEU A 481 -6.83 5.27 7.33
N ASP A 482 -7.37 5.16 6.11
CA ASP A 482 -8.01 3.94 5.62
C ASP A 482 -7.00 2.78 5.43
N GLN A 483 -5.70 3.06 5.46
CA GLN A 483 -4.66 2.02 5.40
C GLN A 483 -4.48 1.29 6.73
N PHE A 484 -4.91 1.91 7.83
CA PHE A 484 -4.83 1.35 9.17
C PHE A 484 -6.21 0.87 9.62
N GLY A 485 -6.28 -0.28 10.26
CA GLY A 485 -7.54 -0.70 10.89
C GLY A 485 -8.02 0.36 11.89
N VAL A 486 -9.30 0.66 11.88
CA VAL A 486 -9.93 1.72 12.71
C VAL A 486 -9.61 1.61 14.22
N GLY A 487 -9.25 0.41 14.69
CA GLY A 487 -8.87 0.14 16.07
C GLY A 487 -7.35 0.16 16.34
N SER A 488 -6.51 0.42 15.34
CA SER A 488 -5.06 0.46 15.54
C SER A 488 -4.65 1.66 16.39
N GLU A 489 -3.58 1.51 17.18
CA GLU A 489 -3.04 2.60 18.00
C GLU A 489 -2.65 3.81 17.14
N ILE A 490 -2.07 3.56 15.97
CA ILE A 490 -1.69 4.60 15.00
C ILE A 490 -2.93 5.39 14.57
N ALA A 491 -4.02 4.72 14.18
CA ALA A 491 -5.25 5.40 13.77
C ALA A 491 -5.86 6.23 14.91
N GLN A 492 -5.77 5.75 16.15
CA GLN A 492 -6.24 6.50 17.32
C GLN A 492 -5.39 7.74 17.57
N VAL A 493 -4.05 7.61 17.56
CA VAL A 493 -3.13 8.73 17.77
C VAL A 493 -3.27 9.77 16.65
N THR A 494 -3.34 9.33 15.40
CA THR A 494 -3.55 10.25 14.26
C THR A 494 -4.85 11.01 14.39
N ARG A 495 -5.92 10.35 14.84
CA ARG A 495 -7.21 11.01 15.08
C ARG A 495 -7.12 12.07 16.19
N VAL A 496 -6.46 11.77 17.31
CA VAL A 496 -6.24 12.77 18.37
C VAL A 496 -5.44 13.95 17.83
N MET A 497 -4.42 13.71 17.00
CA MET A 497 -3.66 14.80 16.37
C MET A 497 -4.50 15.61 15.39
N GLU A 498 -5.49 15.02 14.71
CA GLU A 498 -6.40 15.74 13.81
C GLU A 498 -7.49 16.52 14.56
N GLU A 499 -7.97 16.00 15.68
CA GLU A 499 -9.07 16.60 16.46
C GLU A 499 -8.57 17.69 17.42
N GLU A 500 -7.40 17.47 18.04
CA GLU A 500 -6.89 18.31 19.14
C GLU A 500 -5.69 19.20 18.73
N LEU A 501 -5.04 18.86 17.62
CA LEU A 501 -3.89 19.58 17.10
C LEU A 501 -4.11 19.94 15.62
N ASP A 502 -3.10 20.48 14.99
CA ASP A 502 -3.18 20.91 13.56
C ASP A 502 -3.15 19.75 12.55
N GLY A 503 -3.33 18.51 13.01
CA GLY A 503 -3.33 17.31 12.17
C GLY A 503 -1.93 16.85 11.75
N VAL A 504 -1.91 15.79 10.96
CA VAL A 504 -0.66 15.16 10.49
C VAL A 504 -0.40 15.37 9.00
N ARG A 505 -1.42 15.73 8.21
CA ARG A 505 -1.30 15.86 6.75
C ARG A 505 -0.68 17.18 6.37
N GLU A 506 0.53 17.11 5.86
CA GLU A 506 1.27 18.27 5.39
C GLU A 506 1.17 18.45 3.88
N LEU A 507 0.92 19.70 3.49
CA LEU A 507 1.10 20.21 2.14
C LEU A 507 2.12 21.34 2.21
N SER A 508 3.19 21.23 1.45
CA SER A 508 4.15 22.31 1.25
C SER A 508 3.88 23.04 -0.06
N ILE A 509 3.69 24.34 -0.02
CA ILE A 509 3.61 25.20 -1.19
C ILE A 509 4.90 26.01 -1.25
N ALA A 510 5.74 25.75 -2.24
CA ALA A 510 6.94 26.53 -2.46
C ALA A 510 6.76 27.52 -3.61
N LEU A 511 7.26 28.73 -3.39
CA LEU A 511 7.27 29.86 -4.30
C LEU A 511 8.73 30.19 -4.64
N ASP A 512 9.09 30.17 -5.91
CA ASP A 512 10.42 30.47 -6.41
C ASP A 512 10.42 31.81 -7.13
N ALA A 513 11.26 32.75 -6.74
CA ALA A 513 11.46 34.04 -7.40
C ALA A 513 12.95 34.37 -7.52
N ASP A 514 13.37 34.84 -8.69
CA ASP A 514 14.79 35.07 -8.96
C ASP A 514 15.38 36.30 -8.25
N ASP A 515 14.53 37.19 -7.72
CA ASP A 515 14.92 38.50 -7.17
C ASP A 515 15.18 38.51 -5.65
N GLY A 516 15.01 37.37 -4.96
CA GLY A 516 15.24 37.28 -3.52
C GLY A 516 14.19 38.01 -2.66
N ARG A 517 13.03 38.31 -3.24
CA ARG A 517 11.96 39.13 -2.59
C ARG A 517 11.43 38.56 -1.31
N PHE A 518 11.48 37.23 -1.10
CA PHE A 518 10.90 36.61 0.09
C PHE A 518 11.68 36.89 1.40
N ALA A 519 12.81 37.58 1.29
CA ALA A 519 13.52 38.16 2.44
C ALA A 519 13.19 39.64 2.69
N THR A 520 12.28 40.25 1.87
CA THR A 520 11.87 41.66 1.98
C THR A 520 10.48 41.80 2.58
N PRO A 521 10.11 42.96 3.15
CA PRO A 521 8.77 43.23 3.69
C PRO A 521 7.64 42.94 2.67
N GLU A 522 7.86 43.32 1.40
CA GLU A 522 6.86 43.18 0.34
C GLU A 522 6.61 41.68 0.00
N GLY A 523 7.69 40.90 -0.10
CA GLY A 523 7.57 39.47 -0.36
C GLY A 523 6.96 38.70 0.82
N ILE A 524 7.33 39.09 2.04
CA ILE A 524 6.72 38.54 3.26
C ILE A 524 5.22 38.87 3.32
N ALA A 525 4.81 40.08 2.96
CA ALA A 525 3.41 40.48 2.89
C ALA A 525 2.62 39.68 1.83
N GLN A 526 3.25 39.34 0.70
CA GLN A 526 2.67 38.44 -0.30
C GLN A 526 2.41 37.04 0.27
N LEU A 527 3.42 36.45 0.96
CA LEU A 527 3.28 35.16 1.64
C LEU A 527 2.18 35.18 2.70
N GLU A 528 2.11 36.24 3.49
CA GLU A 528 1.09 36.44 4.51
C GLU A 528 -0.32 36.55 3.90
N SER A 529 -0.46 37.28 2.79
CA SER A 529 -1.74 37.41 2.08
C SER A 529 -2.22 36.05 1.57
N LEU A 530 -1.31 35.25 0.96
CA LEU A 530 -1.62 33.90 0.49
C LEU A 530 -1.93 32.98 1.67
N SER A 531 -1.14 32.99 2.72
CA SER A 531 -1.38 32.20 3.94
C SER A 531 -2.73 32.51 4.58
N ARG A 532 -3.11 33.78 4.67
CA ARG A 532 -4.41 34.20 5.19
C ARG A 532 -5.55 33.66 4.33
N TRP A 533 -5.45 33.79 3.02
CA TRP A 533 -6.44 33.22 2.10
C TRP A 533 -6.53 31.68 2.20
N LEU A 534 -5.38 31.00 2.39
CA LEU A 534 -5.35 29.54 2.60
C LEU A 534 -6.08 29.13 3.87
N ARG A 535 -5.88 29.87 4.97
CA ARG A 535 -6.56 29.60 6.27
C ARG A 535 -8.09 29.68 6.18
N ASP A 536 -8.61 30.50 5.26
CA ASP A 536 -10.05 30.65 5.03
C ASP A 536 -10.64 29.51 4.16
N GLN A 537 -9.83 28.61 3.63
CA GLN A 537 -10.30 27.50 2.81
C GLN A 537 -10.79 26.33 3.66
N GLU A 538 -11.92 25.74 3.26
CA GLU A 538 -12.48 24.55 3.90
C GLU A 538 -11.46 23.40 3.87
N GLY A 539 -11.18 22.80 5.02
CA GLY A 539 -10.25 21.67 5.15
C GLY A 539 -8.80 22.08 5.40
N VAL A 540 -8.48 23.38 5.48
CA VAL A 540 -7.20 23.87 5.95
C VAL A 540 -7.30 24.10 7.46
N LEU A 541 -6.47 23.40 8.22
CA LEU A 541 -6.36 23.57 9.66
C LEU A 541 -5.44 24.75 10.01
N ARG A 542 -4.31 24.82 9.32
CA ARG A 542 -3.31 25.86 9.49
C ARG A 542 -2.55 26.12 8.20
N ALA A 543 -2.12 27.35 8.00
CA ALA A 543 -1.09 27.72 7.00
C ALA A 543 -0.07 28.61 7.70
N THR A 544 1.20 28.16 7.70
CA THR A 544 2.30 28.82 8.42
C THR A 544 3.36 29.27 7.43
N THR A 545 3.86 30.47 7.62
CA THR A 545 4.92 31.09 6.80
C THR A 545 6.00 31.67 7.69
N ILE A 546 7.06 32.18 7.08
CA ILE A 546 8.06 32.98 7.77
C ILE A 546 7.45 34.19 8.52
N ALA A 547 6.38 34.81 7.96
CA ALA A 547 5.70 35.94 8.56
C ALA A 547 5.18 35.62 9.97
N ASP A 548 4.61 34.43 10.17
CA ASP A 548 4.06 34.03 11.47
C ASP A 548 5.14 33.99 12.57
N TRP A 549 6.35 33.51 12.25
CA TRP A 549 7.51 33.48 13.16
C TRP A 549 8.07 34.86 13.45
N LEU A 550 8.17 35.69 12.42
CA LEU A 550 8.67 37.05 12.56
C LEU A 550 7.70 37.91 13.37
N HIS A 551 6.40 37.81 13.13
CA HIS A 551 5.39 38.53 13.92
C HIS A 551 5.36 38.06 15.38
N GLU A 552 5.44 36.77 15.64
CA GLU A 552 5.48 36.22 17.00
C GLU A 552 6.75 36.75 17.74
N SER A 553 7.89 36.70 17.05
CA SER A 553 9.14 37.27 17.61
C SER A 553 9.02 38.76 17.88
N TRP A 554 8.36 39.49 16.98
CA TRP A 554 8.10 40.91 17.16
C TRP A 554 7.24 41.20 18.39
N VAL A 555 6.14 40.43 18.58
CA VAL A 555 5.29 40.52 19.77
C VAL A 555 6.10 40.22 21.05
N LEU A 556 6.91 39.15 21.03
CA LEU A 556 7.74 38.78 22.19
C LEU A 556 8.79 39.86 22.56
N VAL A 557 9.34 40.55 21.56
CA VAL A 557 10.32 41.61 21.74
C VAL A 557 9.67 42.91 22.21
N THR A 558 8.54 43.29 21.66
CA THR A 558 7.88 44.56 21.95
C THR A 558 6.90 44.50 23.12
N GLY A 559 6.35 43.33 23.40
CA GLY A 559 5.26 43.12 24.35
C GLY A 559 3.90 43.67 23.85
N GLU A 560 3.82 44.06 22.56
CA GLU A 560 2.64 44.67 21.96
C GLU A 560 1.92 43.66 21.07
N GLU A 561 0.72 43.26 21.43
CA GLU A 561 -0.08 42.33 20.63
C GLU A 561 -0.45 42.88 19.23
N THR A 562 -0.51 44.20 19.06
CA THR A 562 -0.75 44.86 17.77
C THR A 562 0.35 44.57 16.75
N ALA A 563 1.57 44.28 17.20
CA ALA A 563 2.72 43.91 16.37
C ALA A 563 2.46 42.65 15.54
N ARG A 564 1.48 41.81 15.97
CA ARG A 564 1.10 40.56 15.27
C ARG A 564 0.43 40.79 13.91
N SER A 565 -0.17 41.94 13.70
CA SER A 565 -0.91 42.31 12.49
C SER A 565 -0.31 43.49 11.72
N GLU A 566 0.75 44.10 12.24
CA GLU A 566 1.39 45.25 11.61
C GLU A 566 2.38 44.81 10.54
N PRO A 567 2.33 45.39 9.33
CA PRO A 567 3.27 45.06 8.27
C PRO A 567 4.69 45.45 8.63
N PHE A 568 5.66 44.64 8.21
CA PHE A 568 7.10 45.01 8.37
C PHE A 568 7.39 46.23 7.49
N ARG A 569 8.16 47.18 8.07
CA ARG A 569 8.37 48.49 7.43
C ARG A 569 9.69 48.60 6.69
N SER A 570 10.68 47.75 7.00
CA SER A 570 12.00 47.82 6.38
C SER A 570 12.72 46.47 6.35
N ASP A 571 13.61 46.31 5.39
CA ASP A 571 14.51 45.16 5.30
C ASP A 571 15.39 45.00 6.55
N ALA A 572 15.77 46.12 7.20
CA ALA A 572 16.54 46.07 8.42
C ALA A 572 15.77 45.40 9.55
N GLN A 573 14.50 45.70 9.70
CA GLN A 573 13.62 45.08 10.69
C GLN A 573 13.51 43.57 10.48
N VAL A 574 13.28 43.13 9.22
CA VAL A 574 13.21 41.70 8.88
C VAL A 574 14.54 41.01 9.19
N ARG A 575 15.66 41.59 8.77
CA ARG A 575 17.00 41.03 9.06
C ARG A 575 17.29 40.94 10.55
N ALA A 576 16.89 41.95 11.34
CA ALA A 576 17.09 41.94 12.78
C ALA A 576 16.32 40.82 13.47
N LEU A 577 15.06 40.63 13.10
CA LEU A 577 14.23 39.55 13.65
C LEU A 577 14.74 38.16 13.22
N ARG A 578 15.21 38.02 11.98
CA ARG A 578 15.85 36.78 11.53
C ARG A 578 17.12 36.48 12.31
N ALA A 579 18.00 37.48 12.45
CA ALA A 579 19.22 37.33 13.21
C ALA A 579 18.96 36.98 14.69
N LEU A 580 17.90 37.57 15.27
CA LEU A 580 17.47 37.22 16.63
C LEU A 580 17.07 35.77 16.76
N LEU A 581 16.23 35.26 15.86
CA LEU A 581 15.79 33.86 15.87
C LEU A 581 16.97 32.91 15.65
N ALA A 582 17.86 33.21 14.71
CA ALA A 582 19.07 32.43 14.44
C ALA A 582 20.06 32.40 15.62
N SER A 583 20.06 33.43 16.53
CA SER A 583 20.92 33.46 17.72
C SER A 583 20.63 32.34 18.71
N GLY A 584 19.48 31.68 18.64
CA GLY A 584 19.13 30.54 19.48
C GLY A 584 19.79 29.20 19.08
N GLY A 585 20.72 29.21 18.13
CA GLY A 585 21.49 28.04 17.70
C GLY A 585 20.79 27.16 16.66
N VAL A 586 19.49 27.27 16.47
CA VAL A 586 18.74 26.65 15.40
C VAL A 586 17.85 27.71 14.77
N ASP A 587 18.05 27.99 13.49
CA ASP A 587 17.21 28.95 12.78
C ASP A 587 15.90 28.28 12.36
N PRO A 588 14.76 28.60 12.99
CA PRO A 588 13.48 28.03 12.60
C PRO A 588 13.02 28.52 11.23
N LEU A 589 13.64 29.53 10.69
CA LEU A 589 13.28 30.17 9.43
C LEU A 589 13.84 29.41 8.20
N ASP A 590 14.88 28.61 8.38
CA ASP A 590 15.45 27.78 7.31
C ASP A 590 14.39 26.79 6.77
N ALA A 591 13.39 26.46 7.57
CA ALA A 591 12.25 25.66 7.14
C ALA A 591 11.26 26.41 6.24
N PHE A 592 11.36 27.74 6.10
CA PHE A 592 10.39 28.57 5.40
C PHE A 592 10.96 29.44 4.29
N VAL A 593 12.21 29.87 4.37
CA VAL A 593 12.85 30.71 3.35
C VAL A 593 14.32 30.36 3.24
N THR A 594 14.80 30.22 2.00
CA THR A 594 16.23 30.03 1.71
C THR A 594 17.05 31.29 2.09
N ASP A 595 18.35 31.12 2.36
CA ASP A 595 19.25 32.20 2.77
C ASP A 595 19.27 33.39 1.78
N ASP A 596 19.16 33.10 0.49
CA ASP A 596 19.13 34.09 -0.59
C ASP A 596 17.76 34.75 -0.80
N GLY A 597 16.74 34.33 -0.05
CA GLY A 597 15.37 34.84 -0.15
C GLY A 597 14.65 34.51 -1.47
N ARG A 598 15.24 33.65 -2.33
CA ARG A 598 14.66 33.34 -3.63
C ARG A 598 13.56 32.31 -3.56
N ARG A 599 13.59 31.46 -2.55
CA ARG A 599 12.59 30.42 -2.38
C ARG A 599 11.94 30.52 -1.01
N ALA A 600 10.59 30.50 -0.99
CA ALA A 600 9.83 30.51 0.24
C ALA A 600 8.85 29.33 0.25
N ARG A 601 8.57 28.80 1.44
CA ARG A 601 7.64 27.73 1.72
C ARG A 601 6.49 28.20 2.58
N ILE A 602 5.28 27.80 2.22
CA ILE A 602 4.09 27.85 3.07
C ILE A 602 3.79 26.43 3.51
N GLU A 603 3.86 26.15 4.80
CA GLU A 603 3.44 24.89 5.39
C GLU A 603 1.94 24.94 5.64
N VAL A 604 1.21 24.03 5.01
CA VAL A 604 -0.26 23.92 5.13
C VAL A 604 -0.60 22.60 5.78
N ARG A 605 -1.38 22.64 6.85
CA ARG A 605 -1.94 21.46 7.50
C ARG A 605 -3.37 21.26 7.06
N LEU A 606 -3.69 20.05 6.61
CA LEU A 606 -4.96 19.70 5.99
C LEU A 606 -5.68 18.59 6.76
N LEU A 607 -7.01 18.69 6.80
CA LEU A 607 -7.86 17.57 7.17
C LEU A 607 -7.84 16.48 6.09
N ASP A 608 -7.90 15.22 6.49
CA ASP A 608 -7.98 14.10 5.54
C ASP A 608 -9.40 13.92 4.97
N HIS A 609 -9.74 14.74 3.99
CA HIS A 609 -10.99 14.62 3.25
C HIS A 609 -10.95 13.66 2.05
N GLY A 610 -9.84 12.91 1.90
CA GLY A 610 -9.56 12.04 0.77
C GLY A 610 -8.84 12.75 -0.39
N ALA A 611 -8.17 11.95 -1.21
CA ALA A 611 -7.28 12.46 -2.27
C ALA A 611 -8.04 13.25 -3.35
N ARG A 612 -9.28 12.89 -3.67
CA ARG A 612 -10.09 13.57 -4.68
C ARG A 612 -10.43 15.02 -4.30
N ARG A 613 -10.84 15.26 -3.05
CA ARG A 613 -11.12 16.62 -2.56
C ARG A 613 -9.83 17.44 -2.45
N THR A 614 -8.76 16.80 -2.00
CA THR A 614 -7.44 17.44 -1.92
C THR A 614 -6.97 17.89 -3.30
N LEU A 615 -7.11 17.09 -4.37
CA LEU A 615 -6.76 17.51 -5.73
C LEU A 615 -7.54 18.77 -6.19
N ALA A 616 -8.86 18.78 -6.00
CA ALA A 616 -9.68 19.95 -6.34
C ALA A 616 -9.29 21.20 -5.53
N MET A 617 -8.80 21.01 -4.31
CA MET A 617 -8.29 22.09 -3.46
C MET A 617 -6.94 22.59 -3.96
N LEU A 618 -6.05 21.68 -4.34
CA LEU A 618 -4.72 22.00 -4.89
C LEU A 618 -4.79 22.80 -6.19
N GLU A 619 -5.74 22.50 -7.07
CA GLU A 619 -5.99 23.30 -8.28
C GLU A 619 -6.35 24.75 -7.94
N ARG A 620 -7.21 24.96 -6.93
CA ARG A 620 -7.56 26.31 -6.44
C ARG A 620 -6.35 27.00 -5.80
N PHE A 621 -5.55 26.28 -5.03
CA PHE A 621 -4.35 26.82 -4.40
C PHE A 621 -3.32 27.24 -5.45
N ARG A 622 -3.14 26.44 -6.49
CA ARG A 622 -2.27 26.77 -7.61
C ARG A 622 -2.75 28.03 -8.31
N ALA A 623 -4.02 28.09 -8.70
CA ALA A 623 -4.58 29.26 -9.37
C ALA A 623 -4.39 30.56 -8.55
N ARG A 624 -4.53 30.48 -7.23
CA ARG A 624 -4.31 31.64 -6.34
C ARG A 624 -2.85 31.98 -6.18
N ALA A 625 -1.96 31.01 -6.09
CA ALA A 625 -0.53 31.24 -5.96
C ALA A 625 0.10 31.76 -7.26
N ASP A 626 -0.41 31.33 -8.42
CA ASP A 626 0.01 31.82 -9.74
C ASP A 626 -0.35 33.30 -9.99
N GLU A 627 -1.22 33.91 -9.15
CA GLU A 627 -1.46 35.36 -9.19
C GLU A 627 -0.29 36.19 -8.63
N ILE A 628 0.70 35.57 -8.00
CA ILE A 628 1.92 36.22 -7.53
C ILE A 628 2.88 36.38 -8.72
N ASP A 629 2.93 37.59 -9.28
CA ASP A 629 3.75 37.87 -10.45
C ASP A 629 5.23 37.53 -10.23
N GLY A 630 5.81 36.82 -11.20
CA GLY A 630 7.22 36.46 -11.22
C GLY A 630 7.63 35.36 -10.26
N ALA A 631 6.69 34.69 -9.60
CA ALA A 631 6.95 33.51 -8.79
C ALA A 631 6.48 32.24 -9.48
N ARG A 632 7.30 31.17 -9.42
CA ARG A 632 6.94 29.84 -9.86
C ARG A 632 6.45 29.06 -8.66
N VAL A 633 5.32 28.38 -8.81
CA VAL A 633 4.68 27.62 -7.75
C VAL A 633 4.97 26.13 -7.89
N SER A 634 5.46 25.50 -6.84
CA SER A 634 5.62 24.05 -6.75
C SER A 634 4.99 23.51 -5.46
N PHE A 635 4.57 22.23 -5.50
CA PHE A 635 3.93 21.57 -4.36
C PHE A 635 4.75 20.39 -3.88
N GLY A 636 4.75 20.15 -2.57
CA GLY A 636 5.37 19.02 -1.91
C GLY A 636 4.57 18.58 -0.69
N GLY A 637 5.15 17.68 0.09
CA GLY A 637 4.52 17.12 1.28
C GLY A 637 3.63 15.91 0.97
N GLU A 638 3.24 15.20 2.03
CA GLU A 638 2.49 13.94 1.95
C GLU A 638 1.15 14.11 1.21
N ALA A 639 0.41 15.16 1.51
CA ALA A 639 -0.91 15.41 0.91
C ALA A 639 -0.84 15.58 -0.63
N TRP A 640 0.21 16.22 -1.15
CA TRP A 640 0.47 16.36 -2.59
C TRP A 640 0.78 15.01 -3.22
N ILE A 641 1.73 14.29 -2.63
CA ILE A 641 2.20 13.00 -3.10
C ILE A 641 1.03 12.00 -3.14
N ALA A 642 0.25 11.88 -2.07
CA ALA A 642 -0.91 10.99 -1.99
C ALA A 642 -1.99 11.32 -3.02
N SER A 643 -2.23 12.61 -3.28
CA SER A 643 -3.24 13.05 -4.24
C SER A 643 -2.86 12.74 -5.69
N ARG A 644 -1.58 12.89 -6.05
CA ARG A 644 -1.07 12.51 -7.38
C ARG A 644 -1.10 11.00 -7.61
N GLY A 645 -0.92 10.22 -6.54
CA GLY A 645 -1.09 8.78 -6.60
C GLY A 645 -2.49 8.36 -7.07
N LEU A 646 -3.52 9.09 -6.65
CA LEU A 646 -4.90 8.84 -7.08
C LEU A 646 -5.08 9.00 -8.59
N GLU A 647 -4.53 10.05 -9.21
CA GLU A 647 -4.61 10.25 -10.66
C GLU A 647 -4.00 9.07 -11.42
N ARG A 648 -2.87 8.54 -10.93
CA ARG A 648 -2.22 7.37 -11.51
C ARG A 648 -3.04 6.10 -11.35
N ILE A 649 -3.71 5.93 -10.20
CA ILE A 649 -4.61 4.80 -9.95
C ILE A 649 -5.79 4.83 -10.94
N VAL A 650 -6.36 6.00 -11.20
CA VAL A 650 -7.43 6.16 -12.20
C VAL A 650 -6.92 5.81 -13.61
N ALA A 651 -5.73 6.28 -13.96
CA ALA A 651 -5.09 5.94 -15.24
C ALA A 651 -4.81 4.42 -15.36
N ALA A 652 -4.50 3.78 -14.23
CA ALA A 652 -4.25 2.35 -14.12
C ALA A 652 -5.47 1.49 -14.51
N LEU A 653 -6.69 1.97 -14.30
CA LEU A 653 -7.92 1.29 -14.74
C LEU A 653 -7.99 1.10 -16.26
N GLY A 654 -7.36 1.98 -17.04
CA GLY A 654 -7.21 1.81 -18.49
C GLY A 654 -6.41 0.55 -18.86
N GLY A 655 -5.42 0.18 -18.04
CA GLY A 655 -4.62 -1.04 -18.19
C GLY A 655 -5.42 -2.33 -18.01
N LEU A 656 -6.48 -2.32 -17.20
CA LEU A 656 -7.35 -3.48 -17.00
C LEU A 656 -8.06 -3.88 -18.31
N GLY A 657 -8.49 -2.89 -19.10
CA GLY A 657 -9.10 -3.14 -20.42
C GLY A 657 -8.14 -3.85 -21.38
N SER A 658 -6.86 -3.45 -21.39
CA SER A 658 -5.84 -4.10 -22.21
C SER A 658 -5.59 -5.55 -21.81
N ALA A 659 -5.57 -5.86 -20.51
CA ALA A 659 -5.42 -7.23 -20.02
C ALA A 659 -6.57 -8.14 -20.48
N VAL A 660 -7.81 -7.66 -20.42
CA VAL A 660 -8.99 -8.41 -20.91
C VAL A 660 -8.86 -8.69 -22.40
N VAL A 661 -8.41 -7.71 -23.20
CA VAL A 661 -8.20 -7.89 -24.65
C VAL A 661 -7.10 -8.93 -24.92
N VAL A 662 -5.96 -8.85 -24.22
CA VAL A 662 -4.87 -9.82 -24.37
C VAL A 662 -5.34 -11.23 -24.02
N ILE A 663 -6.07 -11.39 -22.91
CA ILE A 663 -6.63 -12.68 -22.50
C ILE A 663 -7.58 -13.24 -23.55
N PHE A 664 -8.47 -12.41 -24.11
CA PHE A 664 -9.34 -12.82 -25.21
C PHE A 664 -8.53 -13.35 -26.41
N PHE A 665 -7.46 -12.65 -26.80
CA PHE A 665 -6.60 -13.12 -27.89
C PHE A 665 -5.89 -14.43 -27.55
N VAL A 666 -5.37 -14.56 -26.31
CA VAL A 666 -4.72 -15.80 -25.84
C VAL A 666 -5.70 -16.97 -25.88
N MET A 667 -6.93 -16.78 -25.39
CA MET A 667 -7.98 -17.82 -25.40
C MET A 667 -8.40 -18.20 -26.83
N THR A 668 -8.53 -17.20 -27.70
CA THR A 668 -8.85 -17.41 -29.13
C THR A 668 -7.75 -18.22 -29.81
N LEU A 669 -6.50 -17.90 -29.56
CA LEU A 669 -5.34 -18.60 -30.12
C LEU A 669 -5.24 -20.04 -29.58
N LEU A 670 -5.39 -20.22 -28.26
CA LEU A 670 -5.36 -21.53 -27.60
C LEU A 670 -6.39 -22.47 -28.21
N PHE A 671 -7.62 -22.01 -28.26
CA PHE A 671 -8.72 -22.83 -28.76
C PHE A 671 -8.83 -22.82 -30.29
N ARG A 672 -8.02 -22.01 -30.97
CA ARG A 672 -8.10 -21.81 -32.44
C ARG A 672 -9.54 -21.57 -32.92
N SER A 673 -10.28 -20.80 -32.09
CA SER A 673 -11.71 -20.55 -32.33
C SER A 673 -12.09 -19.22 -31.71
N VAL A 674 -12.39 -18.23 -32.54
CA VAL A 674 -12.90 -16.91 -32.10
C VAL A 674 -14.21 -17.09 -31.31
N ARG A 675 -15.04 -18.06 -31.70
CA ARG A 675 -16.30 -18.35 -31.03
C ARG A 675 -16.11 -18.80 -29.58
N LEU A 676 -15.17 -19.72 -29.32
CA LEU A 676 -14.87 -20.16 -27.95
C LEU A 676 -14.20 -19.05 -27.16
N GLY A 677 -13.34 -18.24 -27.78
CA GLY A 677 -12.79 -17.03 -27.15
C GLY A 677 -13.89 -16.06 -26.72
N LEU A 678 -14.85 -15.75 -27.58
CA LEU A 678 -16.00 -14.90 -27.25
C LEU A 678 -16.91 -15.51 -26.17
N LEU A 679 -17.15 -16.82 -26.19
CA LEU A 679 -17.96 -17.50 -25.17
C LEU A 679 -17.27 -17.52 -23.80
N SER A 680 -15.96 -17.33 -23.73
CA SER A 680 -15.23 -17.23 -22.45
C SER A 680 -15.34 -15.86 -21.78
N ILE A 681 -15.72 -14.78 -22.52
CA ILE A 681 -15.77 -13.42 -21.98
C ILE A 681 -16.84 -13.25 -20.88
N PRO A 682 -18.12 -13.62 -21.09
CA PRO A 682 -19.15 -13.37 -20.08
C PRO A 682 -18.91 -14.06 -18.73
N PRO A 683 -18.44 -15.34 -18.66
CA PRO A 683 -18.11 -15.96 -17.37
C PRO A 683 -16.96 -15.32 -16.62
N ASN A 684 -16.05 -14.64 -17.32
CA ASN A 684 -14.92 -13.95 -16.72
C ASN A 684 -15.25 -12.48 -16.38
N ALA A 685 -16.17 -11.85 -17.12
CA ALA A 685 -16.59 -10.47 -16.87
C ALA A 685 -17.62 -10.36 -15.72
N LEU A 686 -18.48 -11.36 -15.53
CA LEU A 686 -19.52 -11.35 -14.49
C LEU A 686 -18.94 -11.20 -13.08
N PRO A 687 -17.90 -11.94 -12.66
CA PRO A 687 -17.29 -11.79 -11.35
C PRO A 687 -16.74 -10.40 -11.11
N LEU A 688 -16.13 -9.77 -12.11
CA LEU A 688 -15.60 -8.41 -12.04
C LEU A 688 -16.72 -7.39 -11.81
N ALA A 689 -17.81 -7.50 -12.59
CA ALA A 689 -18.96 -6.62 -12.43
C ALA A 689 -19.62 -6.79 -11.05
N MET A 690 -19.73 -8.04 -10.56
CA MET A 690 -20.24 -8.32 -9.21
C MET A 690 -19.35 -7.74 -8.12
N THR A 691 -18.04 -7.81 -8.26
CA THR A 691 -17.08 -7.26 -7.30
C THR A 691 -17.17 -5.73 -7.26
N LEU A 692 -17.28 -5.06 -8.42
CA LEU A 692 -17.50 -3.62 -8.49
C LEU A 692 -18.82 -3.21 -7.83
N ALA A 693 -19.90 -3.95 -8.12
CA ALA A 693 -21.19 -3.70 -7.47
C ALA A 693 -21.12 -3.92 -5.96
N TYR A 694 -20.43 -4.94 -5.51
CA TYR A 694 -20.20 -5.21 -4.09
C TYR A 694 -19.45 -4.06 -3.40
N MET A 695 -18.41 -3.51 -4.05
CA MET A 695 -17.67 -2.35 -3.53
C MET A 695 -18.60 -1.16 -3.31
N VAL A 696 -19.46 -0.84 -4.29
CA VAL A 696 -20.43 0.27 -4.16
C VAL A 696 -21.40 0.02 -3.01
N LEU A 697 -21.94 -1.18 -2.90
CA LEU A 697 -22.90 -1.54 -1.83
C LEU A 697 -22.27 -1.48 -0.44
N ARG A 698 -20.97 -1.74 -0.34
CA ARG A 698 -20.21 -1.69 0.93
C ARG A 698 -19.57 -0.33 1.19
N GLY A 699 -19.65 0.62 0.24
CA GLY A 699 -18.97 1.91 0.33
C GLY A 699 -17.44 1.80 0.28
N ILE A 700 -16.89 0.73 -0.32
CA ILE A 700 -15.44 0.53 -0.46
C ILE A 700 -14.95 1.36 -1.65
N PRO A 701 -14.05 2.34 -1.44
CA PRO A 701 -13.50 3.13 -2.54
C PRO A 701 -12.50 2.31 -3.37
N LEU A 702 -12.31 2.74 -4.60
CA LEU A 702 -11.27 2.22 -5.46
C LEU A 702 -9.96 2.97 -5.18
N HIS A 703 -8.95 2.24 -4.72
CA HIS A 703 -7.60 2.72 -4.43
C HIS A 703 -6.55 1.70 -4.91
N ALA A 704 -5.25 1.96 -4.75
CA ALA A 704 -4.18 1.12 -5.29
C ALA A 704 -4.33 -0.37 -4.94
N ALA A 705 -4.61 -0.71 -3.69
CA ALA A 705 -4.75 -2.09 -3.25
C ALA A 705 -6.00 -2.77 -3.83
N THR A 706 -7.13 -2.05 -3.97
CA THR A 706 -8.35 -2.62 -4.56
C THR A 706 -8.25 -2.80 -6.08
N VAL A 707 -7.49 -1.95 -6.79
CA VAL A 707 -7.21 -2.14 -8.23
C VAL A 707 -6.47 -3.44 -8.50
N ILE A 708 -5.54 -3.84 -7.64
CA ILE A 708 -4.81 -5.10 -7.76
C ILE A 708 -5.77 -6.30 -7.79
N VAL A 709 -6.87 -6.26 -7.02
CA VAL A 709 -7.87 -7.33 -7.00
C VAL A 709 -8.42 -7.62 -8.40
N PHE A 710 -8.70 -6.57 -9.18
CA PHE A 710 -9.27 -6.75 -10.51
C PHE A 710 -8.27 -7.38 -11.47
N THR A 711 -7.00 -6.99 -11.42
CA THR A 711 -5.95 -7.59 -12.27
C THR A 711 -5.71 -9.06 -11.92
N VAL A 712 -5.68 -9.37 -10.64
CA VAL A 712 -5.56 -10.74 -10.12
C VAL A 712 -6.77 -11.57 -10.52
N THR A 713 -7.98 -11.04 -10.33
CA THR A 713 -9.24 -11.74 -10.63
C THR A 713 -9.37 -12.04 -12.11
N VAL A 714 -8.99 -11.10 -13.00
CA VAL A 714 -9.00 -11.32 -14.45
C VAL A 714 -8.13 -12.54 -14.81
N GLY A 715 -6.93 -12.64 -14.21
CA GLY A 715 -6.04 -13.79 -14.44
C GLY A 715 -6.61 -15.11 -13.91
N LEU A 716 -7.12 -15.10 -12.67
CA LEU A 716 -7.60 -16.31 -11.99
C LEU A 716 -8.98 -16.80 -12.50
N ALA A 717 -9.86 -15.89 -12.92
CA ALA A 717 -11.17 -16.26 -13.44
C ALA A 717 -11.07 -17.09 -14.72
N VAL A 718 -10.03 -16.90 -15.52
CA VAL A 718 -9.79 -17.61 -16.77
C VAL A 718 -9.37 -19.07 -16.56
N ASP A 719 -8.76 -19.38 -15.41
CA ASP A 719 -8.22 -20.71 -15.10
C ASP A 719 -9.29 -21.81 -15.23
N GLY A 720 -10.34 -21.76 -14.44
CA GLY A 720 -11.40 -22.78 -14.51
C GLY A 720 -12.14 -22.81 -15.85
N ALA A 721 -12.34 -21.62 -16.47
CA ALA A 721 -12.96 -21.55 -17.80
C ALA A 721 -12.12 -22.27 -18.86
N THR A 722 -10.79 -22.12 -18.83
CA THR A 722 -9.86 -22.79 -19.74
C THR A 722 -9.96 -24.31 -19.65
N HIS A 723 -9.96 -24.85 -18.43
CA HIS A 723 -10.05 -26.28 -18.19
C HIS A 723 -11.40 -26.86 -18.61
N VAL A 724 -12.52 -26.16 -18.33
CA VAL A 724 -13.85 -26.57 -18.76
C VAL A 724 -13.97 -26.57 -20.29
N ILE A 725 -13.52 -25.52 -20.96
CA ILE A 725 -13.58 -25.42 -22.43
C ILE A 725 -12.67 -26.47 -23.09
N ALA A 726 -11.46 -26.68 -22.57
CA ALA A 726 -10.55 -27.70 -23.08
C ALA A 726 -11.18 -29.09 -22.99
N ARG A 727 -11.76 -29.43 -21.86
CA ARG A 727 -12.46 -30.74 -21.68
C ARG A 727 -13.72 -30.84 -22.49
N PHE A 728 -14.50 -29.79 -22.62
CA PHE A 728 -15.66 -29.74 -23.49
C PHE A 728 -15.30 -30.06 -24.95
N ARG A 729 -14.21 -29.51 -25.47
CA ARG A 729 -13.74 -29.82 -26.83
C ARG A 729 -13.35 -31.30 -27.01
N GLU A 730 -12.70 -31.87 -26.02
CA GLU A 730 -12.28 -33.26 -25.97
C GLU A 730 -13.53 -34.17 -26.00
N GLN A 731 -14.53 -33.90 -25.19
CA GLN A 731 -15.78 -34.64 -25.14
C GLN A 731 -16.65 -34.44 -26.39
N HIS A 732 -16.62 -33.22 -26.96
CA HIS A 732 -17.31 -32.91 -28.20
C HIS A 732 -16.76 -33.72 -29.40
N ALA A 733 -15.44 -33.94 -29.44
CA ALA A 733 -14.78 -34.74 -30.45
C ALA A 733 -15.18 -36.24 -30.39
N LEU A 734 -15.60 -36.72 -29.20
CA LEU A 734 -16.10 -38.09 -29.02
C LEU A 734 -17.55 -38.27 -29.47
N GLY A 735 -18.26 -37.19 -29.79
CA GLY A 735 -19.65 -37.19 -30.22
C GLY A 735 -20.67 -37.43 -29.08
N GLY A 736 -21.94 -37.29 -29.42
CA GLY A 736 -23.08 -37.44 -28.50
C GLY A 736 -24.01 -36.23 -28.52
N THR A 737 -25.09 -36.31 -27.72
CA THR A 737 -26.01 -35.19 -27.56
C THR A 737 -25.35 -34.04 -26.76
N PRO A 738 -25.77 -32.79 -26.95
CA PRO A 738 -25.23 -31.66 -26.17
C PRO A 738 -25.32 -31.86 -24.65
N GLU A 739 -26.40 -32.50 -24.19
CA GLU A 739 -26.57 -32.84 -22.77
C GLU A 739 -25.53 -33.86 -22.31
N GLN A 740 -25.27 -34.91 -23.08
CA GLN A 740 -24.29 -35.96 -22.78
C GLN A 740 -22.87 -35.39 -22.77
N ILE A 741 -22.51 -34.52 -23.73
CA ILE A 741 -21.20 -33.89 -23.82
C ILE A 741 -20.99 -33.01 -22.60
N LEU A 742 -21.99 -32.19 -22.23
CA LEU A 742 -21.94 -31.32 -21.09
C LEU A 742 -21.80 -32.06 -19.76
N LEU A 743 -22.61 -33.13 -19.58
CA LEU A 743 -22.54 -33.96 -18.37
C LEU A 743 -21.16 -34.61 -18.23
N ARG A 744 -20.63 -35.25 -19.29
CA ARG A 744 -19.27 -35.84 -19.26
C ARG A 744 -18.20 -34.81 -18.97
N THR A 745 -18.34 -33.59 -19.53
CA THR A 745 -17.42 -32.49 -19.26
C THR A 745 -17.42 -32.10 -17.79
N MET A 746 -18.62 -31.92 -17.22
CA MET A 746 -18.74 -31.46 -15.83
C MET A 746 -18.41 -32.56 -14.81
N GLU A 747 -18.72 -33.83 -15.10
CA GLU A 747 -18.34 -34.98 -14.26
C GLU A 747 -16.81 -35.11 -14.11
N THR A 748 -16.05 -34.70 -15.11
CA THR A 748 -14.58 -34.79 -15.11
C THR A 748 -13.92 -33.53 -14.65
N SER A 749 -14.22 -32.36 -15.26
CA SER A 749 -13.57 -31.11 -14.94
C SER A 749 -14.22 -30.37 -13.77
N GLY A 750 -15.52 -30.53 -13.54
CA GLY A 750 -16.23 -29.73 -12.51
C GLY A 750 -15.70 -29.94 -11.10
N ARG A 751 -15.29 -31.15 -10.75
CA ARG A 751 -14.69 -31.44 -9.44
C ARG A 751 -13.34 -30.72 -9.25
N ALA A 752 -12.51 -30.72 -10.27
CA ALA A 752 -11.22 -30.03 -10.23
C ALA A 752 -11.41 -28.52 -10.05
N VAL A 753 -12.35 -27.93 -10.81
CA VAL A 753 -12.70 -26.51 -10.74
C VAL A 753 -13.21 -26.13 -9.34
N VAL A 754 -14.10 -26.95 -8.74
CA VAL A 754 -14.60 -26.66 -7.39
C VAL A 754 -13.50 -26.77 -6.34
N LEU A 755 -12.65 -27.81 -6.38
CA LEU A 755 -11.56 -27.96 -5.42
C LEU A 755 -10.52 -26.84 -5.56
N SER A 756 -10.17 -26.45 -6.78
CA SER A 756 -9.28 -25.30 -7.04
C SER A 756 -9.89 -24.01 -6.50
N ALA A 757 -11.16 -23.73 -6.81
CA ALA A 757 -11.83 -22.54 -6.32
C ALA A 757 -11.95 -22.51 -4.78
N LEU A 758 -12.26 -23.65 -4.13
CA LEU A 758 -12.29 -23.74 -2.66
C LEU A 758 -10.91 -23.47 -2.02
N THR A 759 -9.86 -23.95 -2.66
CA THR A 759 -8.49 -23.66 -2.20
C THR A 759 -8.18 -22.18 -2.30
N LEU A 760 -8.57 -21.55 -3.42
CA LEU A 760 -8.45 -20.10 -3.61
C LEU A 760 -9.28 -19.34 -2.60
N LEU A 761 -10.56 -19.71 -2.39
CA LEU A 761 -11.45 -19.06 -1.42
C LEU A 761 -10.91 -19.10 0.01
N LEU A 762 -10.36 -20.24 0.44
CA LEU A 762 -9.78 -20.37 1.77
C LEU A 762 -8.46 -19.62 1.89
N GLY A 763 -7.63 -19.62 0.85
CA GLY A 763 -6.37 -18.89 0.85
C GLY A 763 -6.55 -17.39 0.84
N TYR A 764 -7.44 -16.87 0.00
CA TYR A 764 -7.78 -15.43 0.02
C TYR A 764 -8.63 -15.06 1.23
N GLY A 765 -9.45 -15.98 1.74
CA GLY A 765 -10.16 -15.84 3.00
C GLY A 765 -9.23 -15.69 4.21
N ALA A 766 -8.03 -16.25 4.16
CA ALA A 766 -7.02 -16.05 5.19
C ALA A 766 -6.61 -14.56 5.31
N LEU A 767 -6.64 -13.81 4.19
CA LEU A 767 -6.28 -12.37 4.19
C LEU A 767 -7.29 -11.50 4.95
N LEU A 768 -8.50 -11.99 5.21
CA LEU A 768 -9.50 -11.30 6.04
C LEU A 768 -9.04 -11.09 7.49
N PHE A 769 -8.05 -11.85 7.92
CA PHE A 769 -7.47 -11.77 9.27
C PHE A 769 -6.26 -10.85 9.37
N SER A 770 -5.91 -10.15 8.29
CA SER A 770 -4.81 -9.17 8.28
C SER A 770 -5.10 -7.99 9.22
N ALA A 771 -4.05 -7.51 9.86
CA ALA A 771 -4.08 -6.25 10.62
C ALA A 771 -4.24 -5.03 9.71
N PHE A 772 -3.88 -5.16 8.42
CA PHE A 772 -3.95 -4.08 7.44
C PHE A 772 -5.25 -4.10 6.65
N GLU A 773 -5.93 -2.96 6.64
CA GLU A 773 -7.16 -2.77 5.87
C GLU A 773 -6.99 -3.08 4.37
N PRO A 774 -5.95 -2.60 3.66
CA PRO A 774 -5.74 -2.91 2.25
C PRO A 774 -5.63 -4.41 1.96
N ILE A 775 -4.94 -5.17 2.81
CA ILE A 775 -4.79 -6.62 2.65
C ILE A 775 -6.11 -7.33 2.96
N ARG A 776 -6.84 -6.87 3.98
CA ARG A 776 -8.16 -7.40 4.33
C ARG A 776 -9.16 -7.17 3.21
N LEU A 777 -9.22 -5.95 2.65
CA LEU A 777 -10.06 -5.63 1.49
C LEU A 777 -9.66 -6.44 0.25
N PHE A 778 -8.37 -6.63 0.03
CA PHE A 778 -7.88 -7.51 -1.04
C PHE A 778 -8.42 -8.93 -0.87
N GLY A 779 -8.40 -9.48 0.35
CA GLY A 779 -8.97 -10.78 0.69
C GLY A 779 -10.49 -10.83 0.47
N GLU A 780 -11.22 -9.83 0.97
CA GLU A 780 -12.68 -9.73 0.87
C GLU A 780 -13.16 -9.65 -0.60
N LEU A 781 -12.58 -8.75 -1.37
CA LEU A 781 -12.94 -8.58 -2.76
C LEU A 781 -12.53 -9.78 -3.63
N SER A 782 -11.37 -10.38 -3.36
CA SER A 782 -10.95 -11.61 -4.05
C SER A 782 -11.87 -12.79 -3.71
N PHE A 783 -12.32 -12.89 -2.46
CA PHE A 783 -13.29 -13.90 -2.06
C PHE A 783 -14.61 -13.78 -2.84
N VAL A 784 -15.15 -12.56 -2.98
CA VAL A 784 -16.36 -12.27 -3.77
C VAL A 784 -16.11 -12.60 -5.25
N ALA A 785 -14.98 -12.18 -5.80
CA ALA A 785 -14.64 -12.38 -7.20
C ALA A 785 -14.47 -13.86 -7.56
N ILE A 786 -13.74 -14.63 -6.72
CA ILE A 786 -13.52 -16.07 -6.94
C ILE A 786 -14.82 -16.85 -6.76
N GLY A 787 -15.65 -16.50 -5.76
CA GLY A 787 -16.97 -17.06 -5.57
C GLY A 787 -17.88 -16.82 -6.78
N GLY A 788 -17.88 -15.59 -7.30
CA GLY A 788 -18.57 -15.24 -8.54
C GLY A 788 -18.05 -16.00 -9.76
N ALA A 789 -16.72 -16.16 -9.88
CA ALA A 789 -16.09 -16.94 -10.95
C ALA A 789 -16.48 -18.42 -10.89
N LEU A 790 -16.48 -19.03 -9.70
CA LEU A 790 -16.93 -20.41 -9.51
C LEU A 790 -18.37 -20.60 -9.99
N ILE A 791 -19.27 -19.71 -9.59
CA ILE A 791 -20.68 -19.74 -10.03
C ILE A 791 -20.75 -19.58 -11.55
N ALA A 792 -20.05 -18.62 -12.12
CA ALA A 792 -20.04 -18.38 -13.56
C ALA A 792 -19.50 -19.59 -14.36
N GLN A 793 -18.47 -20.26 -13.85
CA GLN A 793 -17.85 -21.43 -14.48
C GLN A 793 -18.72 -22.70 -14.38
N LEU A 794 -19.48 -22.87 -13.30
CA LEU A 794 -20.35 -24.02 -13.10
C LEU A 794 -21.74 -23.83 -13.72
N VAL A 795 -22.19 -22.59 -13.86
CA VAL A 795 -23.56 -22.25 -14.27
C VAL A 795 -23.60 -21.58 -15.64
N LEU A 796 -22.96 -20.43 -15.80
CA LEU A 796 -23.06 -19.64 -17.03
C LEU A 796 -22.28 -20.26 -18.19
N LEU A 797 -21.01 -20.66 -17.96
CA LEU A 797 -20.17 -21.22 -19.03
C LEU A 797 -20.76 -22.49 -19.65
N PRO A 798 -21.23 -23.50 -18.89
CA PRO A 798 -21.89 -24.66 -19.46
C PRO A 798 -23.14 -24.31 -20.27
N ALA A 799 -23.94 -23.35 -19.82
CA ALA A 799 -25.14 -22.91 -20.57
C ALA A 799 -24.76 -22.23 -21.89
N LEU A 800 -23.70 -21.40 -21.90
CA LEU A 800 -23.17 -20.77 -23.11
C LEU A 800 -22.63 -21.81 -24.11
N LEU A 801 -21.90 -22.82 -23.63
CA LEU A 801 -21.39 -23.91 -24.45
C LEU A 801 -22.50 -24.73 -25.04
N ALA A 802 -23.60 -25.01 -24.31
CA ALA A 802 -24.76 -25.76 -24.79
C ALA A 802 -25.49 -25.07 -25.95
N VAL A 803 -25.52 -23.71 -25.95
CA VAL A 803 -26.18 -22.93 -27.02
C VAL A 803 -25.20 -22.56 -28.13
N GLY A 804 -23.97 -22.27 -27.73
CA GLY A 804 -22.96 -21.60 -28.56
C GLY A 804 -22.20 -22.51 -29.52
N VAL A 805 -22.23 -23.82 -29.38
CA VAL A 805 -21.47 -24.74 -30.28
C VAL A 805 -22.42 -25.45 -31.28
N PRO A 806 -22.10 -25.43 -32.59
CA PRO A 806 -22.96 -26.07 -33.60
C PRO A 806 -23.13 -27.57 -33.40
N ARG A 807 -24.28 -28.08 -33.79
CA ARG A 807 -24.65 -29.50 -33.73
C ARG A 807 -24.06 -30.34 -34.88
N GLU A 808 -22.97 -29.92 -35.48
CA GLU A 808 -22.43 -30.59 -36.71
C GLU A 808 -22.04 -32.05 -36.51
N GLY A 809 -21.73 -32.51 -35.27
CA GLY A 809 -21.45 -33.93 -35.00
C GLY A 809 -22.65 -34.88 -35.02
N ALA A 810 -23.87 -34.37 -34.87
CA ALA A 810 -25.06 -35.22 -34.85
C ALA A 810 -25.54 -35.64 -36.27
N ARG A 811 -25.21 -34.84 -37.29
CA ARG A 811 -25.51 -35.18 -38.69
C ARG A 811 -24.56 -36.25 -39.22
N ALA A 812 -23.27 -36.13 -38.98
CA ALA A 812 -22.28 -37.11 -39.43
C ALA A 812 -22.46 -38.50 -38.78
N ALA A 813 -22.85 -38.56 -37.50
CA ALA A 813 -23.16 -39.83 -36.83
C ALA A 813 -24.52 -40.42 -37.28
N GLY A 814 -25.49 -39.58 -37.59
CA GLY A 814 -26.77 -40.02 -38.18
C GLY A 814 -26.60 -40.59 -39.59
N ASP A 815 -25.77 -39.94 -40.39
CA ASP A 815 -25.49 -40.39 -41.77
C ASP A 815 -24.61 -41.65 -41.80
N ALA A 816 -23.68 -41.83 -40.85
CA ALA A 816 -22.89 -43.04 -40.69
C ALA A 816 -23.75 -44.21 -40.23
N LEU A 817 -24.66 -44.02 -39.26
CA LEU A 817 -25.63 -45.04 -38.84
C LEU A 817 -26.69 -45.36 -39.89
N ALA A 818 -27.08 -44.39 -40.72
CA ALA A 818 -27.95 -44.58 -41.85
C ALA A 818 -27.26 -45.37 -43.00
N SER A 819 -25.96 -45.09 -43.23
CA SER A 819 -25.16 -45.82 -44.19
C SER A 819 -24.85 -47.24 -43.73
N GLU A 820 -24.61 -47.52 -42.46
CA GLU A 820 -24.46 -48.89 -41.92
C GLU A 820 -25.76 -49.68 -42.00
N ARG A 821 -26.97 -49.10 -41.85
CA ARG A 821 -28.26 -49.76 -42.01
C ARG A 821 -28.58 -50.06 -43.51
N SER A 822 -28.16 -49.20 -44.40
CA SER A 822 -28.34 -49.38 -45.84
C SER A 822 -27.41 -50.43 -46.47
N VAL A 823 -26.34 -50.82 -45.78
CA VAL A 823 -25.40 -51.85 -46.16
C VAL A 823 -25.83 -53.23 -45.56
N ALA A 824 -26.70 -53.21 -44.53
CA ALA A 824 -27.22 -54.38 -43.87
C ALA A 824 -28.58 -54.84 -44.39
N GLU A 825 -29.29 -54.07 -45.27
CA GLU A 825 -30.41 -54.43 -46.11
C GLU A 825 -29.90 -54.73 -47.54
#